data_2a60e541c0e164d6c2493f55c4d73f0f
#
_entry.id   2a60e541c0e164d6c2493f55c4d73f0f
#
_cell.length_a   1.000
_cell.length_b   1.000
_cell.length_c   1.000
_cell.angle_alpha   90.00
_cell.angle_beta   90.00
_cell.angle_gamma   90.00
#
_symmetry.space_group_name_H-M   'P 1'
#
loop_
_entity.id
_entity.type
_entity.pdbx_description
1 polymer ?
#
loop_
_entity_poly.entity_id
_entity_poly.type
_entity_poly.pdbx_seq_one_letter_code
_entity_poly.pdbx_strand_id
1 'polypeptide(L)'
;MRAEVVVATHTNTDFDAFAATLAARRLYPGAVVCLAGSLNRNVREFYRLHADELDFVVEASRLELEAIRRLIVVETVHASRLGELEPVALNPKVDKVVFDHHGDEKPDWAAPESVVVSEDGALTTTLVGVLAERELSVSPLEATVFALGIHEDTGSLTHATTTQRDAEALGWCLRHGAEQELLARFLHTPLGEVERELLATLLESLEAHQAAGVEVLVAAASAPEYVEGISNLAHKLVDLTDCEGLAVLVEMDGRVFAVTRSRVPELDASALAGLLGGGGHAQAASAIYRGPLDEGRRFVVEHLDEAIREPARARDVMSTPARTISPDETVSRAMVACQRFGQSGILVAEGDQVVGAVGREDLDKAISHGLSHAPVKGIMSSRVAISDEQTPLSELQRLLASGADRIAILRDGKLAGVVTRSDVLEALGERAATARRPTVSLSEELGKLERLEPVFEAVAALSEAYEGVYLVGGTVRDILLGEPSFDMDIAVEGDAIALAQALADALGGRLRAHEKFGTAVVVYGDGDRVDVVTARTEFYDAPAALPSVDHASIREDLFRRDFTINAMAVSLKGDDYGRLVDPFSGRADLEEKRIRVLHNLSFIDDPTRIFRAIRYENRYGFRMDEHTLGLARGCIEMGLVGDLSSARLRDELVALLEEGEVEHSILRLAELGADRAIHPHLAADEEAVTLLARLRALAQQYEVEVPAWRLGLIALARKLPPDEVYGWLQRLKMRRRDTEQIAAAVTVGPRIVERLRDQDVQPAEIAALADRYAPDAPLFALALADLEPLHAYFRGLRDVRLEVSGTDLADLGLAESPRVGEILAELRRRKLNGELDGRESELEAARELIGG
;
A
#
# COMPACT_ATOMS: atom_id res chain seq x y z
N MET A 1 2.76 -26.60 -47.64
CA MET A 1 2.18 -25.25 -47.87
C MET A 1 3.15 -24.18 -47.44
N ARG A 2 3.39 -23.17 -48.26
CA ARG A 2 4.27 -22.05 -47.93
C ARG A 2 3.44 -20.93 -47.33
N ALA A 3 3.67 -20.59 -46.04
CA ALA A 3 3.04 -19.50 -45.34
C ALA A 3 4.12 -18.62 -44.65
N GLU A 4 4.04 -17.31 -44.84
CA GLU A 4 4.99 -16.37 -44.22
C GLU A 4 4.53 -15.87 -42.83
N VAL A 5 3.22 -15.89 -42.61
CA VAL A 5 2.60 -15.47 -41.33
C VAL A 5 1.74 -16.61 -40.80
N VAL A 6 2.02 -17.06 -39.61
CA VAL A 6 1.32 -18.18 -38.97
C VAL A 6 0.82 -17.75 -37.59
N VAL A 7 -0.43 -18.09 -37.32
CA VAL A 7 -1.02 -18.00 -35.95
C VAL A 7 -1.05 -19.40 -35.37
N ALA A 8 -0.55 -19.56 -34.17
CA ALA A 8 -0.48 -20.87 -33.49
C ALA A 8 -0.88 -20.73 -32.00
N THR A 9 -1.29 -21.85 -31.44
CA THR A 9 -1.57 -22.01 -30.02
C THR A 9 -0.94 -23.30 -29.49
N HIS A 10 -1.16 -23.59 -28.22
CA HIS A 10 -0.60 -24.76 -27.54
C HIS A 10 -1.19 -26.10 -28.05
N THR A 11 -0.48 -27.20 -27.80
CA THR A 11 -1.01 -28.55 -27.88
C THR A 11 -2.18 -28.73 -26.88
N ASN A 12 -3.16 -29.60 -27.25
CA ASN A 12 -4.45 -29.74 -26.53
C ASN A 12 -5.33 -28.47 -26.55
N THR A 13 -5.51 -27.94 -27.72
CA THR A 13 -6.27 -26.75 -28.02
C THR A 13 -7.73 -26.88 -27.51
N ASP A 14 -8.16 -26.00 -26.64
CA ASP A 14 -9.52 -25.80 -26.15
C ASP A 14 -10.25 -24.71 -26.93
N PHE A 15 -11.45 -24.32 -26.53
CA PHE A 15 -12.20 -23.32 -27.28
C PHE A 15 -11.63 -21.91 -27.14
N ASP A 16 -11.05 -21.50 -25.99
CA ASP A 16 -10.47 -20.17 -25.90
C ASP A 16 -9.24 -20.08 -26.80
N ALA A 17 -8.32 -21.04 -26.71
CA ALA A 17 -7.15 -21.11 -27.58
C ALA A 17 -7.54 -21.16 -29.09
N PHE A 18 -8.57 -21.92 -29.45
CA PHE A 18 -9.06 -22.00 -30.82
C PHE A 18 -9.68 -20.68 -31.29
N ALA A 19 -10.52 -20.09 -30.50
CA ALA A 19 -11.17 -18.80 -30.74
C ALA A 19 -10.13 -17.67 -30.86
N ALA A 20 -9.16 -17.63 -29.94
CA ALA A 20 -8.06 -16.66 -29.98
C ALA A 20 -7.24 -16.77 -31.28
N THR A 21 -7.02 -18.00 -31.82
CA THR A 21 -6.33 -18.16 -33.13
C THR A 21 -7.13 -17.54 -34.27
N LEU A 22 -8.46 -17.72 -34.28
CA LEU A 22 -9.34 -17.16 -35.31
C LEU A 22 -9.41 -15.63 -35.22
N ALA A 23 -9.50 -15.10 -34.00
CA ALA A 23 -9.50 -13.66 -33.72
C ALA A 23 -8.17 -13.02 -34.13
N ALA A 24 -7.02 -13.63 -33.75
CA ALA A 24 -5.70 -13.17 -34.14
C ALA A 24 -5.52 -13.19 -35.68
N ARG A 25 -6.02 -14.22 -36.39
CA ARG A 25 -6.00 -14.25 -37.84
C ARG A 25 -6.70 -13.03 -38.47
N ARG A 26 -7.78 -12.58 -37.90
CA ARG A 26 -8.49 -11.36 -38.38
C ARG A 26 -7.64 -10.08 -38.16
N LEU A 27 -6.83 -10.04 -37.11
CA LEU A 27 -5.89 -8.94 -36.88
C LEU A 27 -4.68 -8.97 -37.82
N TYR A 28 -4.31 -10.15 -38.33
CA TYR A 28 -3.17 -10.35 -39.23
C TYR A 28 -3.65 -10.92 -40.57
N PRO A 29 -4.10 -10.06 -41.52
CA PRO A 29 -4.63 -10.50 -42.79
C PRO A 29 -3.64 -11.36 -43.58
N GLY A 30 -4.11 -12.50 -44.09
CA GLY A 30 -3.27 -13.46 -44.82
C GLY A 30 -2.54 -14.47 -43.94
N ALA A 31 -2.68 -14.41 -42.63
CA ALA A 31 -2.15 -15.43 -41.74
C ALA A 31 -2.89 -16.77 -41.87
N VAL A 32 -2.16 -17.84 -41.72
CA VAL A 32 -2.66 -19.21 -41.66
C VAL A 32 -2.72 -19.64 -40.20
N VAL A 33 -3.81 -20.23 -39.80
CA VAL A 33 -3.95 -20.81 -38.44
C VAL A 33 -3.34 -22.20 -38.46
N CYS A 34 -2.37 -22.45 -37.60
CA CYS A 34 -1.71 -23.71 -37.42
C CYS A 34 -2.03 -24.35 -36.09
N LEU A 35 -2.65 -25.50 -36.07
CA LEU A 35 -2.88 -26.30 -34.88
C LEU A 35 -1.64 -27.16 -34.61
N ALA A 36 -0.96 -26.84 -33.48
CA ALA A 36 0.35 -27.41 -33.15
C ALA A 36 0.29 -28.84 -32.56
N GLY A 37 -0.89 -29.36 -32.30
CA GLY A 37 -1.06 -30.66 -31.67
C GLY A 37 -2.49 -31.19 -31.69
N SER A 38 -2.90 -31.89 -30.62
CA SER A 38 -4.25 -32.43 -30.45
C SER A 38 -5.25 -31.33 -30.15
N LEU A 39 -6.48 -31.55 -30.56
CA LEU A 39 -7.63 -30.72 -30.18
C LEU A 39 -8.42 -31.42 -29.05
N ASN A 40 -8.93 -30.66 -28.09
CA ASN A 40 -9.94 -31.16 -27.17
C ASN A 40 -11.12 -31.75 -27.95
N ARG A 41 -11.81 -32.72 -27.36
CA ARG A 41 -12.90 -33.45 -28.01
C ARG A 41 -13.95 -32.52 -28.64
N ASN A 42 -14.42 -31.54 -27.85
CA ASN A 42 -15.46 -30.60 -28.28
C ASN A 42 -14.98 -29.71 -29.42
N VAL A 43 -13.75 -29.20 -29.37
CA VAL A 43 -13.14 -28.38 -30.43
C VAL A 43 -12.95 -29.23 -31.70
N ARG A 44 -12.52 -30.48 -31.54
CA ARG A 44 -12.35 -31.44 -32.68
C ARG A 44 -13.68 -31.74 -33.36
N GLU A 45 -14.76 -31.95 -32.61
CA GLU A 45 -16.10 -32.17 -33.15
C GLU A 45 -16.60 -30.92 -33.86
N PHE A 46 -16.46 -29.74 -33.25
CA PHE A 46 -16.83 -28.46 -33.84
C PHE A 46 -16.09 -28.23 -35.16
N TYR A 47 -14.76 -28.37 -35.14
CA TYR A 47 -13.91 -28.17 -36.30
C TYR A 47 -14.29 -29.12 -37.47
N ARG A 48 -14.57 -30.42 -37.18
CA ARG A 48 -15.00 -31.39 -38.21
C ARG A 48 -16.32 -31.03 -38.87
N LEU A 49 -17.24 -30.42 -38.10
CA LEU A 49 -18.54 -30.00 -38.64
C LEU A 49 -18.44 -28.77 -39.56
N HIS A 50 -17.45 -27.93 -39.33
CA HIS A 50 -17.28 -26.65 -40.03
C HIS A 50 -15.97 -26.56 -40.80
N ALA A 51 -15.35 -27.70 -41.15
CA ALA A 51 -14.05 -27.75 -41.82
C ALA A 51 -14.03 -27.03 -43.18
N ASP A 52 -15.14 -27.05 -43.90
CA ASP A 52 -15.25 -26.39 -45.23
C ASP A 52 -15.26 -24.84 -45.08
N GLU A 53 -15.72 -24.30 -43.92
CA GLU A 53 -15.72 -22.87 -43.67
C GLU A 53 -14.40 -22.41 -43.01
N LEU A 54 -13.64 -23.33 -42.42
CA LEU A 54 -12.37 -23.13 -41.71
C LEU A 54 -11.18 -23.71 -42.50
N ASP A 55 -11.21 -23.61 -43.85
CA ASP A 55 -10.22 -24.17 -44.77
C ASP A 55 -8.81 -23.58 -44.63
N PHE A 56 -8.69 -22.44 -43.92
CA PHE A 56 -7.43 -21.77 -43.59
C PHE A 56 -6.73 -22.34 -42.35
N VAL A 57 -7.32 -23.32 -41.68
CA VAL A 57 -6.74 -24.01 -40.52
C VAL A 57 -5.97 -25.23 -41.05
N VAL A 58 -4.70 -25.34 -40.69
CA VAL A 58 -3.80 -26.40 -41.17
C VAL A 58 -3.05 -27.07 -40.03
N GLU A 59 -2.64 -28.29 -40.23
CA GLU A 59 -1.72 -29.02 -39.38
C GLU A 59 -0.27 -28.58 -39.61
N ALA A 60 0.58 -28.56 -38.58
CA ALA A 60 1.98 -28.16 -38.66
C ALA A 60 2.75 -28.96 -39.69
N SER A 61 2.48 -30.27 -39.81
CA SER A 61 3.08 -31.17 -40.76
C SER A 61 2.91 -30.77 -42.27
N ARG A 62 1.94 -29.90 -42.54
CA ARG A 62 1.67 -29.38 -43.91
C ARG A 62 2.38 -28.07 -44.22
N LEU A 63 3.05 -27.45 -43.21
CA LEU A 63 3.72 -26.17 -43.37
C LEU A 63 5.22 -26.36 -43.72
N GLU A 64 5.73 -25.48 -44.56
CA GLU A 64 7.17 -25.30 -44.78
C GLU A 64 7.71 -24.37 -43.69
N LEU A 65 8.17 -24.92 -42.55
CA LEU A 65 8.56 -24.18 -41.37
C LEU A 65 9.62 -23.12 -41.64
N GLU A 66 10.53 -23.35 -42.59
CA GLU A 66 11.58 -22.40 -42.99
C GLU A 66 11.04 -21.16 -43.72
N ALA A 67 9.81 -21.24 -44.26
CA ALA A 67 9.17 -20.14 -44.95
C ALA A 67 8.51 -19.12 -43.99
N ILE A 68 8.33 -19.47 -42.71
CA ILE A 68 7.67 -18.64 -41.71
C ILE A 68 8.57 -17.45 -41.34
N ARG A 69 8.05 -16.24 -41.45
CA ARG A 69 8.72 -14.98 -41.15
C ARG A 69 8.16 -14.32 -39.91
N ARG A 70 6.87 -14.56 -39.65
CA ARG A 70 6.17 -14.05 -38.45
C ARG A 70 5.33 -15.15 -37.81
N LEU A 71 5.51 -15.35 -36.52
CA LEU A 71 4.73 -16.27 -35.69
C LEU A 71 3.94 -15.49 -34.68
N ILE A 72 2.61 -15.62 -34.72
CA ILE A 72 1.71 -15.09 -33.73
C ILE A 72 1.31 -16.27 -32.83
N VAL A 73 1.60 -16.15 -31.52
CA VAL A 73 1.29 -17.19 -30.56
C VAL A 73 0.19 -16.66 -29.64
N VAL A 74 -0.83 -17.48 -29.40
CA VAL A 74 -1.93 -17.18 -28.50
C VAL A 74 -2.03 -18.27 -27.45
N GLU A 75 -2.44 -17.91 -26.22
CA GLU A 75 -2.78 -18.82 -25.13
C GLU A 75 -1.58 -19.65 -24.59
N THR A 76 -0.36 -19.20 -24.84
CA THR A 76 0.83 -19.78 -24.19
C THR A 76 2.06 -18.88 -24.32
N VAL A 77 2.82 -18.76 -23.22
CA VAL A 77 4.16 -18.16 -23.19
C VAL A 77 5.28 -19.19 -23.34
N HIS A 78 4.97 -20.48 -23.28
CA HIS A 78 5.96 -21.56 -23.31
C HIS A 78 6.16 -22.14 -24.72
N ALA A 79 7.35 -21.97 -25.30
CA ALA A 79 7.68 -22.52 -26.63
C ALA A 79 7.50 -24.04 -26.72
N SER A 80 7.79 -24.78 -25.64
CA SER A 80 7.64 -26.25 -25.57
C SER A 80 6.19 -26.74 -25.76
N ARG A 81 5.20 -25.86 -25.51
CA ARG A 81 3.78 -26.19 -25.74
C ARG A 81 3.35 -26.03 -27.21
N LEU A 82 4.22 -25.50 -28.07
CA LEU A 82 3.92 -25.29 -29.52
C LEU A 82 4.21 -26.52 -30.42
N GLY A 83 4.56 -27.67 -29.82
CA GLY A 83 4.79 -28.90 -30.56
C GLY A 83 5.79 -28.74 -31.70
N GLU A 84 5.40 -29.09 -32.94
CA GLU A 84 6.29 -28.99 -34.13
C GLU A 84 6.73 -27.54 -34.44
N LEU A 85 6.07 -26.51 -33.92
CA LEU A 85 6.43 -25.10 -34.12
C LEU A 85 7.43 -24.56 -33.08
N GLU A 86 7.82 -25.33 -32.06
CA GLU A 86 8.82 -24.92 -31.07
C GLU A 86 10.13 -24.42 -31.74
N PRO A 87 10.72 -25.10 -32.76
CA PRO A 87 11.92 -24.61 -33.43
C PRO A 87 11.72 -23.25 -34.13
N VAL A 88 10.51 -22.95 -34.60
CA VAL A 88 10.16 -21.67 -35.22
C VAL A 88 10.08 -20.55 -34.15
N ALA A 89 9.48 -20.84 -33.00
CA ALA A 89 9.41 -19.92 -31.85
C ALA A 89 10.82 -19.57 -31.35
N LEU A 90 11.71 -20.54 -31.26
CA LEU A 90 13.09 -20.35 -30.80
C LEU A 90 14.02 -19.71 -31.85
N ASN A 91 13.59 -19.58 -33.10
CA ASN A 91 14.41 -19.03 -34.18
C ASN A 91 14.46 -17.47 -34.07
N PRO A 92 15.63 -16.86 -33.83
CA PRO A 92 15.75 -15.40 -33.67
C PRO A 92 15.48 -14.60 -34.98
N LYS A 93 15.38 -15.26 -36.13
CA LYS A 93 15.10 -14.60 -37.42
C LYS A 93 13.60 -14.47 -37.71
N VAL A 94 12.75 -15.10 -36.89
CA VAL A 94 11.31 -15.05 -37.03
C VAL A 94 10.80 -13.94 -36.11
N ASP A 95 9.99 -13.03 -36.64
CA ASP A 95 9.28 -12.02 -35.87
C ASP A 95 8.14 -12.68 -35.05
N LYS A 96 7.99 -12.31 -33.79
CA LYS A 96 7.09 -12.98 -32.86
C LYS A 96 6.17 -12.00 -32.21
N VAL A 97 4.90 -12.37 -32.08
CA VAL A 97 3.90 -11.68 -31.28
C VAL A 97 3.24 -12.71 -30.39
N VAL A 98 3.13 -12.42 -29.09
CA VAL A 98 2.53 -13.34 -28.11
C VAL A 98 1.38 -12.65 -27.42
N PHE A 99 0.24 -13.31 -27.37
CA PHE A 99 -0.94 -12.89 -26.59
C PHE A 99 -1.25 -13.98 -25.57
N ASP A 100 -1.36 -13.60 -24.30
CA ASP A 100 -1.68 -14.54 -23.22
C ASP A 100 -2.49 -13.82 -22.11
N HIS A 101 -3.19 -14.58 -21.28
CA HIS A 101 -3.87 -14.10 -20.08
C HIS A 101 -3.50 -14.93 -18.83
N HIS A 102 -2.54 -15.83 -18.90
CA HIS A 102 -2.08 -16.69 -17.83
C HIS A 102 -0.91 -16.06 -17.06
N GLY A 103 -1.19 -15.10 -16.16
CA GLY A 103 -0.21 -14.58 -15.20
C GLY A 103 0.86 -13.65 -15.78
N ASP A 104 1.88 -13.35 -14.96
CA ASP A 104 2.92 -12.35 -15.27
C ASP A 104 4.17 -12.91 -15.97
N GLU A 105 4.21 -14.19 -16.29
CA GLU A 105 5.36 -14.81 -16.94
C GLU A 105 5.51 -14.31 -18.38
N LYS A 106 6.69 -13.79 -18.69
CA LYS A 106 7.03 -13.37 -20.06
C LYS A 106 7.97 -14.37 -20.70
N PRO A 107 7.75 -14.72 -21.98
CA PRO A 107 8.63 -15.64 -22.68
C PRO A 107 10.01 -15.00 -22.90
N ASP A 108 11.07 -15.77 -22.69
CA ASP A 108 12.46 -15.38 -22.97
C ASP A 108 12.84 -15.44 -24.47
N TRP A 109 11.99 -16.06 -25.27
CA TRP A 109 12.16 -16.27 -26.72
C TRP A 109 11.46 -15.21 -27.59
N ALA A 110 10.71 -14.28 -27.03
CA ALA A 110 10.06 -13.16 -27.71
C ALA A 110 10.52 -11.81 -27.14
N ALA A 111 10.51 -10.76 -27.96
CA ALA A 111 10.84 -9.42 -27.48
C ALA A 111 9.75 -8.90 -26.51
N PRO A 112 10.11 -8.27 -25.37
CA PRO A 112 9.12 -7.85 -24.37
C PRO A 112 8.00 -6.95 -24.93
N GLU A 113 8.31 -6.11 -25.91
CA GLU A 113 7.36 -5.22 -26.58
C GLU A 113 6.39 -5.95 -27.53
N SER A 114 6.67 -7.21 -27.83
CA SER A 114 5.82 -8.07 -28.68
C SER A 114 4.93 -9.01 -27.88
N VAL A 115 4.93 -8.87 -26.56
CA VAL A 115 4.15 -9.72 -25.63
C VAL A 115 3.03 -8.89 -25.02
N VAL A 116 1.80 -9.34 -25.23
CA VAL A 116 0.60 -8.74 -24.65
C VAL A 116 0.01 -9.75 -23.66
N VAL A 117 0.06 -9.41 -22.37
CA VAL A 117 -0.60 -10.17 -21.32
C VAL A 117 -1.81 -9.37 -20.85
N SER A 118 -2.98 -10.01 -20.75
CA SER A 118 -4.21 -9.38 -20.28
C SER A 118 -4.69 -9.98 -18.97
N GLU A 119 -5.52 -9.23 -18.25
CA GLU A 119 -6.19 -9.68 -17.02
C GLU A 119 -7.66 -10.10 -17.29
N ASP A 120 -8.06 -10.21 -18.57
CA ASP A 120 -9.41 -10.64 -18.93
C ASP A 120 -9.63 -12.12 -18.59
N GLY A 121 -10.86 -12.52 -18.34
CA GLY A 121 -11.21 -13.89 -17.97
C GLY A 121 -10.97 -14.93 -19.07
N ALA A 122 -10.88 -14.48 -20.34
CA ALA A 122 -10.53 -15.27 -21.51
C ALA A 122 -9.63 -14.44 -22.44
N LEU A 123 -8.65 -15.06 -23.13
CA LEU A 123 -7.84 -14.34 -24.09
C LEU A 123 -8.68 -13.88 -25.30
N THR A 124 -9.67 -14.66 -25.67
CA THR A 124 -10.62 -14.28 -26.73
C THR A 124 -11.30 -12.95 -26.43
N THR A 125 -11.61 -12.64 -25.18
CA THR A 125 -12.16 -11.33 -24.78
C THR A 125 -11.28 -10.17 -25.20
N THR A 126 -9.98 -10.26 -24.88
CA THR A 126 -9.00 -9.23 -25.26
C THR A 126 -8.96 -9.04 -26.79
N LEU A 127 -8.90 -10.13 -27.55
CA LEU A 127 -8.81 -10.06 -29.00
C LEU A 127 -10.10 -9.57 -29.64
N VAL A 128 -11.27 -9.97 -29.13
CA VAL A 128 -12.59 -9.44 -29.54
C VAL A 128 -12.68 -7.94 -29.27
N GLY A 129 -12.14 -7.45 -28.15
CA GLY A 129 -12.04 -6.03 -27.86
C GLY A 129 -11.26 -5.27 -28.95
N VAL A 130 -10.10 -5.80 -29.36
CA VAL A 130 -9.30 -5.21 -30.44
C VAL A 130 -10.02 -5.27 -31.80
N LEU A 131 -10.75 -6.37 -32.10
CA LEU A 131 -11.55 -6.48 -33.31
C LEU A 131 -12.68 -5.43 -33.34
N ALA A 132 -13.32 -5.21 -32.20
CA ALA A 132 -14.37 -4.21 -32.03
C ALA A 132 -13.84 -2.78 -32.21
N GLU A 133 -12.72 -2.44 -31.58
CA GLU A 133 -12.06 -1.13 -31.71
C GLU A 133 -11.63 -0.82 -33.14
N ARG A 134 -11.20 -1.85 -33.89
CA ARG A 134 -10.81 -1.72 -35.29
C ARG A 134 -11.97 -1.88 -36.29
N GLU A 135 -13.18 -2.04 -35.80
CA GLU A 135 -14.41 -2.24 -36.62
C GLU A 135 -14.26 -3.37 -37.66
N LEU A 136 -13.54 -4.46 -37.29
CA LEU A 136 -13.33 -5.57 -38.19
C LEU A 136 -14.56 -6.49 -38.24
N SER A 137 -15.00 -6.83 -39.46
CA SER A 137 -16.13 -7.73 -39.65
C SER A 137 -15.74 -9.19 -39.40
N VAL A 138 -16.64 -9.93 -38.76
CA VAL A 138 -16.52 -11.37 -38.49
C VAL A 138 -17.75 -12.10 -39.01
N SER A 139 -17.59 -13.39 -39.31
CA SER A 139 -18.74 -14.21 -39.69
C SER A 139 -19.53 -14.66 -38.44
N PRO A 140 -20.80 -15.04 -38.56
CA PRO A 140 -21.58 -15.63 -37.48
C PRO A 140 -20.89 -16.87 -36.87
N LEU A 141 -20.24 -17.69 -37.67
CA LEU A 141 -19.48 -18.85 -37.19
C LEU A 141 -18.30 -18.43 -36.31
N GLU A 142 -17.50 -17.44 -36.73
CA GLU A 142 -16.39 -16.90 -35.92
C GLU A 142 -16.92 -16.29 -34.63
N ALA A 143 -17.99 -15.50 -34.70
CA ALA A 143 -18.62 -14.92 -33.49
C ALA A 143 -19.11 -16.02 -32.52
N THR A 144 -19.59 -17.16 -33.05
CA THR A 144 -19.99 -18.32 -32.25
C THR A 144 -18.78 -18.98 -31.58
N VAL A 145 -17.67 -19.15 -32.30
CA VAL A 145 -16.43 -19.71 -31.74
C VAL A 145 -15.86 -18.77 -30.66
N PHE A 146 -15.88 -17.46 -30.87
CA PHE A 146 -15.44 -16.49 -29.86
C PHE A 146 -16.30 -16.57 -28.60
N ALA A 147 -17.61 -16.67 -28.75
CA ALA A 147 -18.49 -16.84 -27.60
C ALA A 147 -18.23 -18.17 -26.87
N LEU A 148 -17.95 -19.29 -27.60
CA LEU A 148 -17.58 -20.56 -26.95
C LEU A 148 -16.31 -20.44 -26.13
N GLY A 149 -15.23 -19.79 -26.66
CA GLY A 149 -13.99 -19.56 -25.93
C GLY A 149 -14.23 -18.76 -24.65
N ILE A 150 -14.91 -17.63 -24.74
CA ILE A 150 -15.22 -16.81 -23.58
C ILE A 150 -16.03 -17.58 -22.53
N HIS A 151 -17.03 -18.36 -22.97
CA HIS A 151 -17.84 -19.17 -22.05
C HIS A 151 -17.01 -20.28 -21.36
N GLU A 152 -16.11 -20.93 -22.08
CA GLU A 152 -15.28 -22.02 -21.53
C GLU A 152 -14.40 -21.50 -20.39
N ASP A 153 -13.62 -20.46 -20.60
CA ASP A 153 -12.64 -19.96 -19.63
C ASP A 153 -13.25 -19.14 -18.49
N THR A 154 -14.37 -18.48 -18.76
CA THR A 154 -15.12 -17.76 -17.70
C THR A 154 -16.11 -18.63 -16.96
N GLY A 155 -16.24 -19.91 -17.30
CA GLY A 155 -17.30 -20.79 -16.77
C GLY A 155 -18.69 -20.20 -16.99
N SER A 156 -18.94 -19.66 -18.17
CA SER A 156 -20.17 -18.92 -18.49
C SER A 156 -20.40 -17.70 -17.57
N LEU A 157 -19.34 -16.93 -17.33
CA LEU A 157 -19.28 -15.73 -16.48
C LEU A 157 -19.44 -16.02 -14.97
N THR A 158 -19.16 -17.22 -14.52
CA THR A 158 -19.27 -17.60 -13.10
C THR A 158 -17.93 -17.75 -12.41
N HIS A 159 -16.80 -17.77 -13.13
CA HIS A 159 -15.47 -17.85 -12.54
C HIS A 159 -15.07 -16.51 -11.89
N ALA A 160 -14.26 -16.59 -10.83
CA ALA A 160 -13.78 -15.41 -10.11
C ALA A 160 -12.84 -14.50 -10.95
N THR A 161 -12.27 -15.03 -12.04
CA THR A 161 -11.43 -14.30 -12.99
C THR A 161 -12.24 -13.51 -14.01
N THR A 162 -13.57 -13.69 -14.06
CA THR A 162 -14.45 -13.00 -15.01
C THR A 162 -14.46 -11.50 -14.78
N THR A 163 -14.31 -10.74 -15.86
CA THR A 163 -14.31 -9.29 -15.88
C THR A 163 -15.56 -8.72 -16.57
N GLN A 164 -15.80 -7.43 -16.42
CA GLN A 164 -16.84 -6.72 -17.18
C GLN A 164 -16.63 -6.86 -18.70
N ARG A 165 -15.36 -6.88 -19.14
CA ARG A 165 -15.02 -6.97 -20.56
C ARG A 165 -15.43 -8.31 -21.19
N ASP A 166 -15.44 -9.41 -20.42
CA ASP A 166 -15.91 -10.71 -20.89
C ASP A 166 -17.39 -10.67 -21.23
N ALA A 167 -18.21 -10.04 -20.40
CA ALA A 167 -19.63 -9.85 -20.65
C ALA A 167 -19.90 -8.94 -21.87
N GLU A 168 -19.12 -7.87 -22.02
CA GLU A 168 -19.19 -6.97 -23.18
C GLU A 168 -18.80 -7.67 -24.48
N ALA A 169 -17.75 -8.50 -24.45
CA ALA A 169 -17.29 -9.30 -25.59
C ALA A 169 -18.33 -10.34 -25.99
N LEU A 170 -18.98 -11.03 -25.05
CA LEU A 170 -20.11 -11.91 -25.34
C LEU A 170 -21.27 -11.15 -25.98
N GLY A 171 -21.62 -9.97 -25.44
CA GLY A 171 -22.62 -9.09 -26.03
C GLY A 171 -22.26 -8.67 -27.47
N TRP A 172 -20.97 -8.44 -27.72
CA TRP A 172 -20.47 -8.16 -29.07
C TRP A 172 -20.62 -9.38 -30.00
N CYS A 173 -20.25 -10.58 -29.55
CA CYS A 173 -20.43 -11.83 -30.32
C CYS A 173 -21.90 -12.06 -30.72
N LEU A 174 -22.83 -11.84 -29.77
CA LEU A 174 -24.27 -11.95 -30.06
C LEU A 174 -24.73 -10.94 -31.10
N ARG A 175 -24.27 -9.70 -31.05
CA ARG A 175 -24.59 -8.67 -32.07
C ARG A 175 -24.07 -9.06 -33.46
N HIS A 176 -22.99 -9.86 -33.53
CA HIS A 176 -22.40 -10.34 -34.79
C HIS A 176 -22.91 -11.71 -35.22
N GLY A 177 -24.00 -12.19 -34.59
CA GLY A 177 -24.74 -13.37 -35.05
C GLY A 177 -24.23 -14.68 -34.44
N ALA A 178 -23.60 -14.69 -33.26
CA ALA A 178 -23.28 -15.93 -32.59
C ALA A 178 -24.54 -16.81 -32.38
N GLU A 179 -24.45 -18.08 -32.76
CA GLU A 179 -25.57 -19.02 -32.84
C GLU A 179 -25.81 -19.72 -31.48
N GLN A 180 -26.91 -19.41 -30.83
CA GLN A 180 -27.25 -19.93 -29.49
C GLN A 180 -27.41 -21.45 -29.44
N GLU A 181 -27.91 -22.07 -30.54
CA GLU A 181 -28.08 -23.51 -30.61
C GLU A 181 -26.72 -24.24 -30.63
N LEU A 182 -25.73 -23.66 -31.34
CA LEU A 182 -24.37 -24.19 -31.35
C LEU A 182 -23.70 -23.99 -30.01
N LEU A 183 -23.86 -22.80 -29.38
CA LEU A 183 -23.35 -22.54 -28.03
C LEU A 183 -23.90 -23.57 -27.03
N ALA A 184 -25.22 -23.76 -26.95
CA ALA A 184 -25.84 -24.73 -26.05
C ALA A 184 -25.35 -26.17 -26.31
N ARG A 185 -25.14 -26.54 -27.55
CA ARG A 185 -24.67 -27.88 -27.92
C ARG A 185 -23.25 -28.17 -27.43
N PHE A 186 -22.35 -27.23 -27.59
CA PHE A 186 -20.92 -27.43 -27.29
C PHE A 186 -20.52 -27.08 -25.88
N LEU A 187 -21.28 -26.20 -25.18
CA LEU A 187 -21.08 -25.91 -23.75
C LEU A 187 -21.62 -27.06 -22.87
N HIS A 188 -22.69 -27.72 -23.25
CA HIS A 188 -23.33 -28.79 -22.48
C HIS A 188 -23.26 -30.13 -23.15
N THR A 189 -22.06 -30.59 -23.46
CA THR A 189 -21.88 -31.93 -24.10
C THR A 189 -22.31 -33.04 -23.13
N PRO A 190 -23.26 -33.89 -23.50
CA PRO A 190 -23.66 -35.02 -22.69
C PRO A 190 -22.52 -36.04 -22.58
N LEU A 191 -22.40 -36.67 -21.39
CA LEU A 191 -21.41 -37.72 -21.16
C LEU A 191 -21.65 -38.90 -22.11
N GLY A 192 -20.59 -39.44 -22.66
CA GLY A 192 -20.59 -40.72 -23.41
C GLY A 192 -20.89 -41.92 -22.48
N GLU A 193 -21.06 -43.08 -23.07
CA GLU A 193 -21.38 -44.28 -22.29
C GLU A 193 -20.27 -44.66 -21.34
N VAL A 194 -19.02 -44.67 -21.80
CA VAL A 194 -17.81 -44.96 -20.98
C VAL A 194 -17.65 -43.93 -19.87
N GLU A 195 -17.87 -42.64 -20.17
CA GLU A 195 -17.77 -41.54 -19.17
C GLU A 195 -18.86 -41.69 -18.09
N ARG A 196 -20.07 -42.13 -18.44
CA ARG A 196 -21.14 -42.39 -17.48
C ARG A 196 -20.84 -43.58 -16.57
N GLU A 197 -20.29 -44.66 -17.13
CA GLU A 197 -19.89 -45.83 -16.35
C GLU A 197 -18.75 -45.49 -15.40
N LEU A 198 -17.74 -44.71 -15.86
CA LEU A 198 -16.64 -44.24 -15.03
C LEU A 198 -17.13 -43.32 -13.92
N LEU A 199 -18.05 -42.39 -14.24
CA LEU A 199 -18.66 -41.52 -13.22
C LEU A 199 -19.41 -42.28 -12.15
N ALA A 200 -20.15 -43.31 -12.54
CA ALA A 200 -20.86 -44.17 -11.60
C ALA A 200 -19.88 -44.94 -10.66
N THR A 201 -18.79 -45.48 -11.25
CA THR A 201 -17.74 -46.15 -10.47
C THR A 201 -17.04 -45.20 -9.49
N LEU A 202 -16.74 -43.97 -9.92
CA LEU A 202 -16.14 -42.92 -9.08
C LEU A 202 -17.07 -42.52 -7.94
N LEU A 203 -18.37 -42.38 -8.20
CA LEU A 203 -19.37 -42.09 -7.16
C LEU A 203 -19.47 -43.21 -6.12
N GLU A 204 -19.38 -44.48 -6.55
CA GLU A 204 -19.40 -45.63 -5.64
C GLU A 204 -18.12 -45.75 -4.80
N SER A 205 -16.99 -45.24 -5.28
CA SER A 205 -15.69 -45.29 -4.61
C SER A 205 -15.37 -44.08 -3.74
N LEU A 206 -16.30 -43.12 -3.62
CA LEU A 206 -16.09 -41.91 -2.82
C LEU A 206 -15.91 -42.23 -1.34
N GLU A 207 -14.82 -41.75 -0.79
CA GLU A 207 -14.52 -41.81 0.65
C GLU A 207 -14.25 -40.40 1.18
N ALA A 208 -14.89 -40.04 2.32
CA ALA A 208 -14.70 -38.75 2.97
C ALA A 208 -13.56 -38.85 3.98
N HIS A 209 -12.61 -37.91 3.89
CA HIS A 209 -11.48 -37.77 4.78
C HIS A 209 -11.49 -36.38 5.40
N GLN A 210 -11.24 -36.32 6.72
CA GLN A 210 -11.13 -35.06 7.44
C GLN A 210 -9.65 -34.77 7.70
N ALA A 211 -9.16 -33.62 7.20
CA ALA A 211 -7.79 -33.17 7.41
C ALA A 211 -7.83 -31.69 7.80
N ALA A 212 -7.22 -31.32 8.91
CA ALA A 212 -7.16 -29.95 9.45
C ALA A 212 -8.52 -29.20 9.46
N GLY A 213 -9.65 -29.93 9.58
CA GLY A 213 -10.99 -29.34 9.61
C GLY A 213 -11.64 -29.10 8.24
N VAL A 214 -11.02 -29.57 7.15
CA VAL A 214 -11.55 -29.55 5.77
C VAL A 214 -11.96 -30.97 5.39
N GLU A 215 -13.13 -31.11 4.76
CA GLU A 215 -13.57 -32.38 4.21
C GLU A 215 -13.09 -32.55 2.76
N VAL A 216 -12.31 -33.58 2.52
CA VAL A 216 -11.82 -33.93 1.19
C VAL A 216 -12.36 -35.30 0.78
N LEU A 217 -13.12 -35.33 -0.32
CA LEU A 217 -13.57 -36.57 -0.92
C LEU A 217 -12.47 -37.15 -1.82
N VAL A 218 -12.18 -38.42 -1.68
CA VAL A 218 -11.23 -39.15 -2.53
C VAL A 218 -11.97 -40.26 -3.25
N ALA A 219 -11.92 -40.23 -4.60
CA ALA A 219 -12.48 -41.27 -5.46
C ALA A 219 -11.39 -41.92 -6.29
N ALA A 220 -11.50 -43.26 -6.48
CA ALA A 220 -10.55 -44.03 -7.30
C ALA A 220 -11.28 -45.05 -8.19
N ALA A 221 -10.88 -45.12 -9.44
CA ALA A 221 -11.41 -46.07 -10.43
C ALA A 221 -10.36 -46.54 -11.41
N SER A 222 -10.57 -47.68 -12.05
CA SER A 222 -9.78 -48.15 -13.21
C SER A 222 -10.65 -48.16 -14.45
N ALA A 223 -10.13 -47.65 -15.55
CA ALA A 223 -10.76 -47.73 -16.87
C ALA A 223 -9.91 -48.60 -17.80
N PRO A 224 -10.54 -49.48 -18.62
CA PRO A 224 -9.81 -50.40 -19.53
C PRO A 224 -9.10 -49.70 -20.67
N GLU A 225 -9.54 -48.52 -21.07
CA GLU A 225 -8.98 -47.67 -22.11
C GLU A 225 -8.86 -46.25 -21.63
N TYR A 226 -8.08 -45.44 -22.32
CA TYR A 226 -7.94 -44.00 -22.00
C TYR A 226 -9.27 -43.28 -22.22
N VAL A 227 -9.75 -42.63 -21.13
CA VAL A 227 -10.97 -41.81 -21.12
C VAL A 227 -10.57 -40.35 -21.11
N GLU A 228 -10.91 -39.66 -22.19
CA GLU A 228 -10.72 -38.19 -22.26
C GLU A 228 -11.70 -37.46 -21.31
N GLY A 229 -11.29 -36.35 -20.69
CA GLY A 229 -12.22 -35.50 -19.96
C GLY A 229 -12.44 -35.86 -18.47
N ILE A 230 -11.49 -36.53 -17.80
CA ILE A 230 -11.57 -36.82 -16.35
C ILE A 230 -11.81 -35.52 -15.54
N SER A 231 -11.25 -34.38 -16.01
CA SER A 231 -11.48 -33.06 -15.40
C SER A 231 -12.95 -32.67 -15.37
N ASN A 232 -13.72 -33.01 -16.43
CA ASN A 232 -15.15 -32.76 -16.49
C ASN A 232 -15.91 -33.70 -15.55
N LEU A 233 -15.46 -34.94 -15.40
CA LEU A 233 -16.04 -35.87 -14.42
C LEU A 233 -15.79 -35.41 -13.00
N ALA A 234 -14.58 -34.91 -12.69
CA ALA A 234 -14.27 -34.33 -11.38
C ALA A 234 -15.15 -33.10 -11.09
N HIS A 235 -15.37 -32.22 -12.09
CA HIS A 235 -16.29 -31.09 -11.94
C HIS A 235 -17.72 -31.53 -11.61
N LYS A 236 -18.25 -32.51 -12.34
CA LYS A 236 -19.59 -33.07 -12.06
C LYS A 236 -19.67 -33.74 -10.69
N LEU A 237 -18.62 -34.40 -10.23
CA LEU A 237 -18.57 -34.96 -8.87
C LEU A 237 -18.65 -33.87 -7.81
N VAL A 238 -17.90 -32.76 -7.98
CA VAL A 238 -17.97 -31.59 -7.07
C VAL A 238 -19.41 -31.04 -7.00
N ASP A 239 -20.08 -30.88 -8.17
CA ASP A 239 -21.45 -30.38 -8.24
C ASP A 239 -22.47 -31.32 -7.61
N LEU A 240 -22.26 -32.63 -7.71
CA LEU A 240 -23.17 -33.64 -7.17
C LEU A 240 -23.00 -33.85 -5.66
N THR A 241 -21.80 -33.64 -5.12
CA THR A 241 -21.48 -33.95 -3.72
C THR A 241 -21.42 -32.74 -2.81
N ASP A 242 -21.35 -31.53 -3.39
CA ASP A 242 -21.21 -30.27 -2.65
C ASP A 242 -20.03 -30.29 -1.64
N CYS A 243 -18.94 -31.01 -1.98
CA CYS A 243 -17.78 -31.18 -1.12
C CYS A 243 -16.87 -29.94 -1.10
N GLU A 244 -16.09 -29.78 -0.04
CA GLU A 244 -15.08 -28.72 0.11
C GLU A 244 -13.84 -29.00 -0.75
N GLY A 245 -13.44 -30.27 -0.85
CA GLY A 245 -12.32 -30.72 -1.68
C GLY A 245 -12.57 -32.08 -2.32
N LEU A 246 -11.95 -32.32 -3.47
CA LEU A 246 -12.05 -33.56 -4.20
C LEU A 246 -10.69 -33.96 -4.80
N ALA A 247 -10.32 -35.23 -4.65
CA ALA A 247 -9.25 -35.87 -5.40
C ALA A 247 -9.79 -37.09 -6.15
N VAL A 248 -9.70 -37.08 -7.47
CA VAL A 248 -10.11 -38.20 -8.34
C VAL A 248 -8.85 -38.83 -8.92
N LEU A 249 -8.71 -40.14 -8.75
CA LEU A 249 -7.62 -40.95 -9.31
C LEU A 249 -8.20 -41.98 -10.28
N VAL A 250 -7.77 -41.97 -11.52
CA VAL A 250 -8.22 -42.94 -12.51
C VAL A 250 -7.00 -43.65 -13.15
N GLU A 251 -6.96 -44.97 -12.98
CA GLU A 251 -5.94 -45.78 -13.65
C GLU A 251 -6.37 -46.05 -15.10
N MET A 252 -5.55 -45.65 -16.05
CA MET A 252 -5.75 -45.85 -17.47
C MET A 252 -4.40 -46.08 -18.15
N ASP A 253 -4.30 -47.02 -19.12
CA ASP A 253 -3.08 -47.33 -19.84
C ASP A 253 -1.84 -47.55 -18.94
N GLY A 254 -2.03 -48.15 -17.75
CA GLY A 254 -0.97 -48.42 -16.80
C GLY A 254 -0.40 -47.18 -16.08
N ARG A 255 -1.12 -46.07 -16.07
CA ARG A 255 -0.82 -44.82 -15.37
C ARG A 255 -2.04 -44.36 -14.56
N VAL A 256 -1.79 -43.72 -13.46
CA VAL A 256 -2.86 -43.10 -12.65
C VAL A 256 -2.93 -41.60 -12.96
N PHE A 257 -4.04 -41.19 -13.53
CA PHE A 257 -4.36 -39.79 -13.75
C PHE A 257 -5.10 -39.25 -12.54
N ALA A 258 -4.56 -38.24 -11.89
CA ALA A 258 -5.16 -37.58 -10.74
C ALA A 258 -5.69 -36.21 -11.15
N VAL A 259 -6.88 -35.87 -10.67
CA VAL A 259 -7.47 -34.53 -10.80
C VAL A 259 -7.90 -34.08 -9.42
N THR A 260 -7.48 -32.91 -9.01
CA THR A 260 -7.80 -32.32 -7.72
C THR A 260 -8.64 -31.06 -7.90
N ARG A 261 -9.59 -30.85 -7.00
CA ARG A 261 -10.46 -29.68 -6.97
C ARG A 261 -10.58 -29.15 -5.54
N SER A 262 -10.68 -27.84 -5.39
CA SER A 262 -10.96 -27.18 -4.13
C SER A 262 -12.03 -26.10 -4.31
N ARG A 263 -12.97 -26.04 -3.37
CA ARG A 263 -14.00 -24.98 -3.23
C ARG A 263 -13.74 -24.10 -2.00
N VAL A 264 -12.71 -24.43 -1.22
CA VAL A 264 -12.35 -23.68 0.00
C VAL A 264 -10.91 -23.17 -0.11
N PRO A 265 -10.63 -21.99 0.41
CA PRO A 265 -9.29 -21.39 0.33
C PRO A 265 -8.23 -22.11 1.17
N GLU A 266 -8.67 -22.94 2.10
CA GLU A 266 -7.82 -23.76 2.98
C GLU A 266 -7.12 -24.88 2.23
N LEU A 267 -7.76 -25.50 1.24
CA LEU A 267 -7.20 -26.57 0.43
C LEU A 267 -6.60 -26.02 -0.86
N ASP A 268 -5.31 -26.26 -1.06
CA ASP A 268 -4.63 -25.94 -2.31
C ASP A 268 -4.59 -27.17 -3.23
N ALA A 269 -5.45 -27.19 -4.24
CA ALA A 269 -5.51 -28.29 -5.22
C ALA A 269 -4.19 -28.48 -5.96
N SER A 270 -3.41 -27.42 -6.21
CA SER A 270 -2.10 -27.51 -6.86
C SER A 270 -1.06 -28.16 -5.96
N ALA A 271 -1.05 -27.84 -4.66
CA ALA A 271 -0.20 -28.51 -3.69
C ALA A 271 -0.51 -30.01 -3.62
N LEU A 272 -1.81 -30.38 -3.58
CA LEU A 272 -2.24 -31.78 -3.57
C LEU A 272 -1.83 -32.53 -4.85
N ALA A 273 -1.98 -31.93 -6.02
CA ALA A 273 -1.49 -32.51 -7.27
C ALA A 273 0.04 -32.55 -7.31
N GLY A 274 0.72 -31.56 -6.74
CA GLY A 274 2.19 -31.46 -6.64
C GLY A 274 2.80 -32.65 -5.90
N LEU A 275 2.15 -33.15 -4.84
CA LEU A 275 2.54 -34.37 -4.12
C LEU A 275 2.63 -35.60 -5.06
N LEU A 276 1.82 -35.62 -6.10
CA LEU A 276 1.79 -36.66 -7.13
C LEU A 276 2.67 -36.34 -8.36
N GLY A 277 3.48 -35.28 -8.29
CA GLY A 277 4.34 -34.85 -9.39
C GLY A 277 3.64 -34.06 -10.51
N GLY A 278 2.49 -33.45 -10.20
CA GLY A 278 1.69 -32.61 -11.09
C GLY A 278 1.71 -31.13 -10.69
N GLY A 279 0.67 -30.39 -11.11
CA GLY A 279 0.51 -28.98 -10.80
C GLY A 279 -0.77 -28.42 -11.38
N GLY A 280 -0.96 -27.11 -11.23
CA GLY A 280 -2.15 -26.39 -11.68
C GLY A 280 -2.39 -25.14 -10.83
N HIS A 281 -3.64 -24.81 -10.62
CA HIS A 281 -4.07 -23.69 -9.77
C HIS A 281 -4.60 -24.18 -8.43
N ALA A 282 -4.65 -23.29 -7.43
CA ALA A 282 -5.15 -23.62 -6.09
C ALA A 282 -6.57 -24.23 -6.07
N GLN A 283 -7.41 -23.94 -7.06
CA GLN A 283 -8.78 -24.46 -7.19
C GLN A 283 -8.88 -25.73 -8.04
N ALA A 284 -7.94 -25.95 -8.97
CA ALA A 284 -7.99 -27.05 -9.92
C ALA A 284 -6.59 -27.43 -10.41
N ALA A 285 -6.20 -28.67 -10.20
CA ALA A 285 -4.90 -29.16 -10.65
C ALA A 285 -4.98 -30.62 -11.12
N SER A 286 -3.92 -31.10 -11.74
CA SER A 286 -3.84 -32.48 -12.20
C SER A 286 -2.42 -33.05 -12.10
N ALA A 287 -2.33 -34.38 -12.03
CA ALA A 287 -1.07 -35.08 -11.96
C ALA A 287 -1.14 -36.41 -12.73
N ILE A 288 0.03 -36.95 -13.07
CA ILE A 288 0.15 -38.32 -13.55
C ILE A 288 1.08 -39.09 -12.59
N TYR A 289 0.47 -39.89 -11.76
CA TYR A 289 1.20 -40.73 -10.81
C TYR A 289 1.68 -42.03 -11.46
N ARG A 290 2.95 -42.37 -11.24
CA ARG A 290 3.59 -43.56 -11.77
C ARG A 290 3.71 -44.64 -10.70
N GLY A 291 2.61 -45.25 -10.35
CA GLY A 291 2.50 -46.32 -9.41
C GLY A 291 1.14 -46.95 -9.42
N PRO A 292 0.90 -48.02 -8.62
CA PRO A 292 -0.41 -48.65 -8.51
C PRO A 292 -1.47 -47.69 -7.97
N LEU A 293 -2.73 -47.82 -8.42
CA LEU A 293 -3.85 -46.96 -8.02
C LEU A 293 -4.04 -46.91 -6.50
N ASP A 294 -3.99 -48.09 -5.81
CA ASP A 294 -4.18 -48.15 -4.36
C ASP A 294 -3.05 -47.47 -3.57
N GLU A 295 -1.83 -47.44 -4.11
CA GLU A 295 -0.72 -46.70 -3.50
C GLU A 295 -0.92 -45.20 -3.67
N GLY A 296 -1.29 -44.75 -4.88
CA GLY A 296 -1.58 -43.34 -5.15
C GLY A 296 -2.71 -42.83 -4.27
N ARG A 297 -3.79 -43.62 -4.10
CA ARG A 297 -4.91 -43.28 -3.21
C ARG A 297 -4.47 -43.14 -1.75
N ARG A 298 -3.74 -44.13 -1.22
CA ARG A 298 -3.21 -44.08 0.15
C ARG A 298 -2.27 -42.89 0.33
N PHE A 299 -1.39 -42.66 -0.62
CA PHE A 299 -0.45 -41.53 -0.58
C PHE A 299 -1.17 -40.19 -0.48
N VAL A 300 -2.21 -39.96 -1.31
CA VAL A 300 -3.03 -38.73 -1.22
C VAL A 300 -3.64 -38.59 0.17
N VAL A 301 -4.28 -39.65 0.70
CA VAL A 301 -4.94 -39.61 2.00
C VAL A 301 -3.96 -39.36 3.15
N GLU A 302 -2.77 -39.97 3.13
CA GLU A 302 -1.73 -39.80 4.15
C GLU A 302 -1.10 -38.40 4.16
N HIS A 303 -1.13 -37.66 3.04
CA HIS A 303 -0.50 -36.36 2.89
C HIS A 303 -1.49 -35.20 2.66
N LEU A 304 -2.79 -35.39 2.94
CA LEU A 304 -3.80 -34.34 2.81
C LEU A 304 -3.44 -33.09 3.63
N ASP A 305 -2.91 -33.30 4.84
CA ASP A 305 -2.53 -32.19 5.74
C ASP A 305 -1.46 -31.27 5.13
N GLU A 306 -0.58 -31.77 4.23
CA GLU A 306 0.45 -30.97 3.57
C GLU A 306 -0.12 -30.01 2.52
N ALA A 307 -1.31 -30.31 1.98
CA ALA A 307 -1.99 -29.47 1.01
C ALA A 307 -3.05 -28.53 1.64
N ILE A 308 -3.28 -28.67 2.93
CA ILE A 308 -4.30 -27.91 3.67
C ILE A 308 -3.61 -26.91 4.61
N ARG A 309 -3.91 -25.64 4.41
CA ARG A 309 -3.51 -24.58 5.35
C ARG A 309 -4.41 -24.64 6.56
N GLU A 310 -3.84 -24.45 7.76
CA GLU A 310 -4.68 -24.35 8.97
C GLU A 310 -5.80 -23.32 8.76
N PRO A 311 -7.07 -23.71 9.00
CA PRO A 311 -8.19 -22.78 8.90
C PRO A 311 -8.00 -21.66 9.92
N ALA A 312 -8.34 -20.40 9.56
CA ALA A 312 -8.35 -19.35 10.55
C ALA A 312 -9.31 -19.71 11.68
N ARG A 313 -8.88 -19.42 12.87
CA ARG A 313 -9.62 -19.65 14.11
C ARG A 313 -10.08 -18.32 14.68
N ALA A 314 -10.95 -18.38 15.69
CA ALA A 314 -11.44 -17.18 16.36
C ALA A 314 -10.31 -16.28 16.86
N ARG A 315 -9.21 -16.83 17.38
CA ARG A 315 -8.02 -16.09 17.83
C ARG A 315 -7.35 -15.24 16.74
N ASP A 316 -7.47 -15.67 15.48
CA ASP A 316 -6.79 -15.03 14.35
C ASP A 316 -7.60 -13.84 13.79
N VAL A 317 -8.90 -13.81 14.08
CA VAL A 317 -9.86 -12.83 13.54
C VAL A 317 -10.56 -11.98 14.59
N MET A 318 -10.48 -12.35 15.88
CA MET A 318 -11.17 -11.64 16.96
C MET A 318 -10.54 -10.29 17.23
N SER A 319 -11.36 -9.30 17.53
CA SER A 319 -10.92 -8.04 18.12
C SER A 319 -10.58 -8.28 19.60
N THR A 320 -9.33 -7.98 19.98
CA THR A 320 -8.82 -8.16 21.37
C THR A 320 -8.10 -6.89 21.85
N PRO A 321 -8.19 -6.51 23.14
CA PRO A 321 -9.08 -7.09 24.17
C PRO A 321 -10.55 -6.79 23.91
N ALA A 322 -11.45 -7.71 24.31
CA ALA A 322 -12.88 -7.50 24.19
C ALA A 322 -13.32 -6.27 25.00
N ARG A 323 -13.95 -5.32 24.34
CA ARG A 323 -14.50 -4.13 24.99
C ARG A 323 -15.85 -4.47 25.59
N THR A 324 -16.00 -4.18 26.88
CA THR A 324 -17.22 -4.48 27.63
C THR A 324 -17.72 -3.28 28.40
N ILE A 325 -18.97 -3.33 28.80
CA ILE A 325 -19.58 -2.38 29.70
C ILE A 325 -20.29 -3.14 30.85
N SER A 326 -20.31 -2.55 32.04
CA SER A 326 -21.07 -3.12 33.17
C SER A 326 -22.60 -3.01 32.93
N PRO A 327 -23.42 -4.02 33.31
CA PRO A 327 -24.85 -3.95 33.16
C PRO A 327 -25.51 -2.76 33.88
N ASP A 328 -24.89 -2.22 34.92
CA ASP A 328 -25.39 -1.09 35.69
C ASP A 328 -24.97 0.27 35.13
N GLU A 329 -24.09 0.31 34.15
CA GLU A 329 -23.71 1.53 33.43
C GLU A 329 -24.85 2.08 32.60
N THR A 330 -24.82 3.38 32.30
CA THR A 330 -25.90 4.06 31.58
C THR A 330 -25.86 3.82 30.08
N VAL A 331 -27.04 3.87 29.43
CA VAL A 331 -27.20 3.85 27.97
C VAL A 331 -26.33 4.89 27.28
N SER A 332 -26.27 6.11 27.84
CA SER A 332 -25.40 7.17 27.30
C SER A 332 -23.94 6.77 27.32
N ARG A 333 -23.46 6.11 28.38
CA ARG A 333 -22.06 5.67 28.48
C ARG A 333 -21.75 4.53 27.54
N ALA A 334 -22.71 3.60 27.35
CA ALA A 334 -22.60 2.55 26.33
C ALA A 334 -22.53 3.14 24.92
N MET A 335 -23.35 4.14 24.61
CA MET A 335 -23.33 4.83 23.33
C MET A 335 -21.97 5.50 23.08
N VAL A 336 -21.45 6.24 24.08
CA VAL A 336 -20.13 6.87 23.98
C VAL A 336 -19.04 5.82 23.77
N ALA A 337 -19.12 4.66 24.45
CA ALA A 337 -18.18 3.57 24.24
C ALA A 337 -18.27 2.99 22.80
N CYS A 338 -19.48 2.74 22.28
CA CYS A 338 -19.68 2.27 20.92
C CYS A 338 -19.15 3.29 19.89
N GLN A 339 -19.39 4.59 20.08
CA GLN A 339 -18.88 5.64 19.21
C GLN A 339 -17.35 5.74 19.28
N ARG A 340 -16.81 5.71 20.50
CA ARG A 340 -15.38 5.80 20.77
C ARG A 340 -14.59 4.66 20.08
N PHE A 341 -15.15 3.46 20.09
CA PHE A 341 -14.48 2.28 19.51
C PHE A 341 -14.95 1.93 18.09
N GLY A 342 -15.79 2.76 17.47
CA GLY A 342 -16.33 2.51 16.13
C GLY A 342 -17.17 1.23 16.02
N GLN A 343 -17.68 0.70 17.14
CA GLN A 343 -18.36 -0.58 17.19
C GLN A 343 -19.86 -0.44 16.94
N SER A 344 -20.42 -1.41 16.22
CA SER A 344 -21.86 -1.55 16.00
C SER A 344 -22.65 -1.95 17.26
N GLY A 345 -21.99 -2.16 18.40
CA GLY A 345 -22.55 -2.50 19.69
C GLY A 345 -21.45 -2.97 20.65
N ILE A 346 -21.78 -3.28 21.87
CA ILE A 346 -20.82 -3.62 22.93
C ILE A 346 -21.32 -4.84 23.74
N LEU A 347 -20.37 -5.68 24.20
CA LEU A 347 -20.66 -6.77 25.13
C LEU A 347 -20.91 -6.20 26.53
N VAL A 348 -21.84 -6.81 27.24
CA VAL A 348 -22.15 -6.46 28.64
C VAL A 348 -21.60 -7.58 29.53
N ALA A 349 -20.72 -7.22 30.48
CA ALA A 349 -20.03 -8.19 31.31
C ALA A 349 -19.99 -7.77 32.79
N GLU A 350 -20.04 -8.75 33.68
CA GLU A 350 -19.74 -8.62 35.12
C GLU A 350 -18.39 -9.31 35.41
N GLY A 351 -17.34 -8.49 35.52
CA GLY A 351 -15.97 -9.02 35.50
C GLY A 351 -15.65 -9.72 34.15
N ASP A 352 -15.17 -10.96 34.23
CA ASP A 352 -14.86 -11.77 33.02
C ASP A 352 -16.08 -12.52 32.45
N GLN A 353 -17.25 -12.40 33.09
CA GLN A 353 -18.46 -13.12 32.70
C GLN A 353 -19.34 -12.24 31.77
N VAL A 354 -19.57 -12.72 30.55
CA VAL A 354 -20.48 -12.07 29.61
C VAL A 354 -21.91 -12.36 30.01
N VAL A 355 -22.71 -11.32 30.28
CA VAL A 355 -24.11 -11.40 30.68
C VAL A 355 -25.10 -10.93 29.63
N GLY A 356 -24.60 -10.27 28.58
CA GLY A 356 -25.42 -9.75 27.49
C GLY A 356 -24.62 -9.00 26.43
N ALA A 357 -25.36 -8.44 25.48
CA ALA A 357 -24.85 -7.52 24.49
C ALA A 357 -25.90 -6.46 24.16
N VAL A 358 -25.46 -5.27 23.73
CA VAL A 358 -26.36 -4.22 23.28
C VAL A 358 -25.87 -3.67 21.94
N GLY A 359 -26.78 -3.60 20.96
CA GLY A 359 -26.51 -3.03 19.65
C GLY A 359 -26.61 -1.50 19.68
N ARG A 360 -25.89 -0.85 18.74
CA ARG A 360 -25.94 0.61 18.59
C ARG A 360 -27.35 1.12 18.25
N GLU A 361 -28.12 0.38 17.44
CA GLU A 361 -29.50 0.74 17.12
C GLU A 361 -30.40 0.75 18.36
N ASP A 362 -30.22 -0.19 19.30
CA ASP A 362 -31.00 -0.22 20.51
C ASP A 362 -30.60 0.92 21.46
N LEU A 363 -29.31 1.27 21.51
CA LEU A 363 -28.83 2.44 22.23
C LEU A 363 -29.41 3.74 21.64
N ASP A 364 -29.40 3.92 20.32
CA ASP A 364 -29.96 5.06 19.62
C ASP A 364 -31.47 5.19 19.90
N LYS A 365 -32.22 4.08 19.83
CA LYS A 365 -33.65 4.03 20.17
C LYS A 365 -33.89 4.41 21.63
N ALA A 366 -33.11 3.86 22.55
CA ALA A 366 -33.24 4.18 23.97
C ALA A 366 -32.97 5.67 24.25
N ILE A 367 -31.95 6.25 23.62
CA ILE A 367 -31.63 7.69 23.72
C ILE A 367 -32.79 8.53 23.16
N SER A 368 -33.33 8.18 22.00
CA SER A 368 -34.46 8.87 21.38
C SER A 368 -35.74 8.82 22.24
N HIS A 369 -35.89 7.79 23.07
CA HIS A 369 -36.97 7.64 24.05
C HIS A 369 -36.65 8.32 25.39
N GLY A 370 -35.57 9.08 25.51
CA GLY A 370 -35.19 9.79 26.75
C GLY A 370 -34.58 8.90 27.83
N LEU A 371 -34.18 7.66 27.51
CA LEU A 371 -33.64 6.67 28.46
C LEU A 371 -32.10 6.75 28.59
N SER A 372 -31.49 7.87 28.29
CA SER A 372 -30.03 8.07 28.35
C SER A 372 -29.39 7.69 29.67
N HIS A 373 -30.12 7.86 30.78
CA HIS A 373 -29.66 7.57 32.13
C HIS A 373 -30.07 6.17 32.64
N ALA A 374 -30.82 5.41 31.83
CA ALA A 374 -31.22 4.06 32.21
C ALA A 374 -30.01 3.10 32.19
N PRO A 375 -29.97 2.09 33.08
CA PRO A 375 -28.90 1.09 33.05
C PRO A 375 -29.01 0.20 31.81
N VAL A 376 -27.87 -0.20 31.23
CA VAL A 376 -27.79 -1.02 30.02
C VAL A 376 -28.53 -2.37 30.16
N LYS A 377 -28.53 -2.96 31.34
CA LYS A 377 -29.25 -4.20 31.64
C LYS A 377 -30.75 -4.16 31.27
N GLY A 378 -31.34 -2.97 31.21
CA GLY A 378 -32.74 -2.78 30.84
C GLY A 378 -33.04 -2.91 29.37
N ILE A 379 -32.02 -2.83 28.50
CA ILE A 379 -32.15 -2.86 27.05
C ILE A 379 -31.26 -3.89 26.37
N MET A 380 -30.33 -4.52 27.11
CA MET A 380 -29.41 -5.51 26.54
C MET A 380 -30.15 -6.81 26.15
N SER A 381 -29.65 -7.50 25.15
CA SER A 381 -29.99 -8.88 24.87
C SER A 381 -29.17 -9.81 25.75
N SER A 382 -29.81 -10.73 26.43
CA SER A 382 -29.15 -11.80 27.19
C SER A 382 -28.73 -13.00 26.30
N ARG A 383 -29.11 -12.97 25.03
CA ARG A 383 -28.73 -14.01 24.05
C ARG A 383 -27.46 -13.58 23.35
N VAL A 384 -26.31 -13.98 23.86
CA VAL A 384 -25.01 -13.76 23.24
C VAL A 384 -24.44 -15.08 22.78
N ALA A 385 -24.00 -15.17 21.55
CA ALA A 385 -23.24 -16.31 21.09
C ALA A 385 -21.86 -16.30 21.78
N ILE A 386 -21.47 -17.47 22.30
CA ILE A 386 -20.17 -17.65 22.94
C ILE A 386 -19.43 -18.77 22.20
N SER A 387 -18.15 -18.61 21.99
CA SER A 387 -17.29 -19.59 21.37
C SER A 387 -15.89 -19.59 21.98
N ASP A 388 -15.07 -20.53 21.58
CA ASP A 388 -13.68 -20.66 22.03
C ASP A 388 -12.71 -20.06 21.00
N GLU A 389 -11.53 -19.65 21.44
CA GLU A 389 -10.50 -19.07 20.56
C GLU A 389 -10.00 -20.03 19.48
N GLN A 390 -10.17 -21.35 19.65
CA GLN A 390 -9.81 -22.37 18.68
C GLN A 390 -10.91 -22.65 17.65
N THR A 391 -12.09 -22.04 17.80
CA THR A 391 -13.24 -22.26 16.90
C THR A 391 -12.90 -21.84 15.47
N PRO A 392 -13.12 -22.71 14.47
CA PRO A 392 -12.85 -22.39 13.07
C PRO A 392 -13.73 -21.25 12.54
N LEU A 393 -13.19 -20.48 11.57
CA LEU A 393 -13.89 -19.36 10.93
C LEU A 393 -15.25 -19.77 10.32
N SER A 394 -15.33 -20.96 9.72
CA SER A 394 -16.57 -21.51 9.14
C SER A 394 -17.69 -21.70 10.17
N GLU A 395 -17.35 -22.05 11.40
CA GLU A 395 -18.31 -22.15 12.49
C GLU A 395 -18.75 -20.78 13.00
N LEU A 396 -17.83 -19.82 13.11
CA LEU A 396 -18.14 -18.43 13.43
C LEU A 396 -19.10 -17.83 12.39
N GLN A 397 -18.89 -18.13 11.10
CA GLN A 397 -19.82 -17.74 10.02
C GLN A 397 -21.22 -18.30 10.23
N ARG A 398 -21.34 -19.58 10.57
CA ARG A 398 -22.64 -20.21 10.83
C ARG A 398 -23.36 -19.58 12.02
N LEU A 399 -22.64 -19.27 13.10
CA LEU A 399 -23.19 -18.59 14.27
C LEU A 399 -23.70 -17.18 13.92
N LEU A 400 -22.94 -16.39 13.15
CA LEU A 400 -23.37 -15.07 12.69
C LEU A 400 -24.53 -15.13 11.69
N ALA A 401 -24.55 -16.15 10.81
CA ALA A 401 -25.64 -16.38 9.87
C ALA A 401 -26.94 -16.81 10.60
N SER A 402 -26.84 -17.47 11.75
CA SER A 402 -28.00 -17.85 12.57
C SER A 402 -28.65 -16.67 13.33
N GLY A 403 -28.12 -15.44 13.17
CA GLY A 403 -28.71 -14.22 13.72
C GLY A 403 -27.94 -13.63 14.90
N ALA A 404 -26.78 -14.15 15.26
CA ALA A 404 -25.89 -13.48 16.20
C ALA A 404 -25.28 -12.22 15.55
N ASP A 405 -25.26 -11.09 16.25
CA ASP A 405 -24.57 -9.87 15.78
C ASP A 405 -23.09 -9.89 16.12
N ARG A 406 -22.75 -10.57 17.19
CA ARG A 406 -21.39 -10.71 17.73
C ARG A 406 -21.24 -12.00 18.51
N ILE A 407 -20.03 -12.52 18.57
CA ILE A 407 -19.67 -13.74 19.29
C ILE A 407 -18.63 -13.37 20.34
N ALA A 408 -18.88 -13.65 21.60
CA ALA A 408 -17.90 -13.53 22.66
C ALA A 408 -16.94 -14.71 22.59
N ILE A 409 -15.64 -14.44 22.52
CA ILE A 409 -14.61 -15.48 22.44
C ILE A 409 -13.96 -15.65 23.82
N LEU A 410 -13.93 -16.88 24.29
CA LEU A 410 -13.36 -17.24 25.56
C LEU A 410 -11.99 -17.94 25.38
N ARG A 411 -11.08 -17.66 26.31
CA ARG A 411 -9.83 -18.39 26.54
C ARG A 411 -9.84 -18.86 27.99
N ASP A 412 -9.77 -20.16 28.22
CA ASP A 412 -9.83 -20.76 29.56
C ASP A 412 -11.02 -20.30 30.38
N GLY A 413 -12.18 -20.11 29.74
CA GLY A 413 -13.41 -19.66 30.38
C GLY A 413 -13.51 -18.17 30.69
N LYS A 414 -12.52 -17.37 30.33
CA LYS A 414 -12.49 -15.91 30.46
C LYS A 414 -12.67 -15.23 29.12
N LEU A 415 -13.28 -14.05 29.12
CA LEU A 415 -13.48 -13.28 27.91
C LEU A 415 -12.13 -12.80 27.35
N ALA A 416 -11.77 -13.29 26.16
CA ALA A 416 -10.53 -12.97 25.46
C ALA A 416 -10.76 -11.95 24.33
N GLY A 417 -11.84 -12.08 23.56
CA GLY A 417 -12.09 -11.23 22.40
C GLY A 417 -13.56 -11.22 21.98
N VAL A 418 -13.82 -10.55 20.87
CA VAL A 418 -15.15 -10.50 20.23
C VAL A 418 -14.98 -10.66 18.72
N VAL A 419 -15.86 -11.44 18.09
CA VAL A 419 -15.93 -11.57 16.64
C VAL A 419 -17.26 -11.01 16.16
N THR A 420 -17.22 -10.16 15.16
CA THR A 420 -18.37 -9.54 14.49
C THR A 420 -18.47 -10.01 13.04
N ARG A 421 -19.59 -9.66 12.34
CA ARG A 421 -19.73 -9.91 10.90
C ARG A 421 -18.63 -9.22 10.08
N SER A 422 -18.23 -8.03 10.49
CA SER A 422 -17.15 -7.29 9.81
C SER A 422 -15.82 -8.02 9.89
N ASP A 423 -15.47 -8.55 11.07
CA ASP A 423 -14.22 -9.30 11.26
C ASP A 423 -14.17 -10.55 10.38
N VAL A 424 -15.30 -11.25 10.28
CA VAL A 424 -15.42 -12.46 9.43
C VAL A 424 -15.36 -12.10 7.94
N LEU A 425 -16.10 -11.07 7.50
CA LEU A 425 -16.07 -10.63 6.09
C LEU A 425 -14.68 -10.13 5.69
N GLU A 426 -14.02 -9.45 6.58
CA GLU A 426 -12.66 -8.95 6.35
C GLU A 426 -11.65 -10.11 6.26
N ALA A 427 -11.71 -11.07 7.18
CA ALA A 427 -10.89 -12.29 7.15
C ALA A 427 -11.10 -13.11 5.86
N LEU A 428 -12.32 -13.15 5.33
CA LEU A 428 -12.63 -13.80 4.05
C LEU A 428 -12.10 -13.01 2.87
N GLY A 429 -12.22 -11.68 2.91
CA GLY A 429 -11.68 -10.80 1.88
C GLY A 429 -10.16 -10.84 1.82
N GLU A 430 -9.48 -10.83 2.97
CA GLU A 430 -8.03 -10.98 3.07
C GLU A 430 -7.57 -12.35 2.58
N ARG A 431 -8.28 -13.43 2.90
CA ARG A 431 -7.95 -14.77 2.42
C ARG A 431 -8.15 -14.92 0.93
N ALA A 432 -9.19 -14.31 0.35
CA ALA A 432 -9.36 -14.25 -1.11
C ALA A 432 -8.24 -13.45 -1.78
N ALA A 433 -7.73 -12.42 -1.12
CA ALA A 433 -6.60 -11.63 -1.60
C ALA A 433 -5.24 -12.35 -1.39
N THR A 434 -5.05 -13.05 -0.26
CA THR A 434 -3.83 -13.81 0.04
C THR A 434 -3.76 -15.15 -0.72
N ALA A 435 -4.88 -15.77 -1.08
CA ALA A 435 -4.89 -16.91 -1.99
C ALA A 435 -4.36 -16.56 -3.39
N ARG A 436 -4.34 -15.25 -3.73
CA ARG A 436 -3.74 -14.71 -4.96
C ARG A 436 -2.30 -14.21 -4.77
N ARG A 437 -1.79 -14.09 -3.53
CA ARG A 437 -0.43 -13.58 -3.27
C ARG A 437 0.29 -14.53 -2.30
N PRO A 438 1.53 -14.95 -2.60
CA PRO A 438 2.32 -15.75 -1.66
C PRO A 438 2.56 -14.95 -0.37
N THR A 439 2.64 -15.64 0.76
CA THR A 439 3.05 -15.04 2.04
C THR A 439 4.42 -14.40 1.85
N VAL A 440 4.50 -13.08 2.00
CA VAL A 440 5.75 -12.36 1.82
C VAL A 440 6.57 -12.46 3.11
N SER A 441 7.75 -13.01 3.01
CA SER A 441 8.75 -12.96 4.07
C SER A 441 9.83 -11.95 3.72
N LEU A 442 10.15 -11.09 4.66
CA LEU A 442 11.23 -10.11 4.60
C LEU A 442 12.45 -10.55 5.42
N SER A 443 12.57 -11.84 5.75
CA SER A 443 13.68 -12.37 6.56
C SER A 443 15.04 -12.12 5.91
N GLU A 444 15.10 -12.19 4.58
CA GLU A 444 16.33 -11.91 3.83
C GLU A 444 16.70 -10.42 3.87
N GLU A 445 15.70 -9.55 3.73
CA GLU A 445 15.85 -8.10 3.79
C GLU A 445 16.27 -7.63 5.20
N LEU A 446 15.67 -8.21 6.25
CA LEU A 446 16.07 -7.95 7.63
C LEU A 446 17.52 -8.39 7.88
N GLY A 447 17.94 -9.54 7.33
CA GLY A 447 19.32 -10.03 7.43
C GLY A 447 20.37 -9.14 6.75
N LYS A 448 19.97 -8.27 5.82
CA LYS A 448 20.86 -7.27 5.18
C LYS A 448 21.13 -6.05 6.08
N LEU A 449 20.35 -5.88 7.15
CA LEU A 449 20.47 -4.76 8.09
C LEU A 449 21.47 -5.09 9.23
N GLU A 450 22.75 -5.35 8.88
CA GLU A 450 23.79 -5.79 9.81
C GLU A 450 23.88 -4.93 11.09
N ARG A 451 23.64 -3.62 10.99
CA ARG A 451 23.65 -2.70 12.13
C ARG A 451 22.54 -2.98 13.16
N LEU A 452 21.44 -3.56 12.72
CA LEU A 452 20.26 -3.84 13.54
C LEU A 452 20.21 -5.31 14.01
N GLU A 453 21.11 -6.15 13.50
CA GLU A 453 21.20 -7.57 13.85
C GLU A 453 21.24 -7.83 15.37
N PRO A 454 22.02 -7.11 16.20
CA PRO A 454 22.03 -7.33 17.65
C PRO A 454 20.65 -7.06 18.29
N VAL A 455 19.88 -6.13 17.74
CA VAL A 455 18.53 -5.83 18.24
C VAL A 455 17.57 -6.94 17.84
N PHE A 456 17.64 -7.43 16.60
CA PHE A 456 16.78 -8.51 16.12
C PHE A 456 17.04 -9.81 16.90
N GLU A 457 18.29 -10.16 17.17
CA GLU A 457 18.65 -11.31 17.99
C GLU A 457 18.13 -11.19 19.42
N ALA A 458 18.31 -10.02 20.06
CA ALA A 458 17.82 -9.77 21.40
C ALA A 458 16.28 -9.81 21.46
N VAL A 459 15.61 -9.20 20.49
CA VAL A 459 14.14 -9.22 20.40
C VAL A 459 13.63 -10.65 20.16
N ALA A 460 14.23 -11.41 19.26
CA ALA A 460 13.83 -12.79 18.99
C ALA A 460 13.91 -13.65 20.27
N ALA A 461 14.98 -13.50 21.05
CA ALA A 461 15.14 -14.23 22.31
C ALA A 461 14.12 -13.83 23.40
N LEU A 462 13.62 -12.58 23.38
CA LEU A 462 12.69 -12.05 24.36
C LEU A 462 11.22 -12.16 23.93
N SER A 463 10.94 -12.35 22.65
CA SER A 463 9.60 -12.23 22.05
C SER A 463 8.61 -13.31 22.48
N GLU A 464 9.09 -14.48 22.94
CA GLU A 464 8.24 -15.62 23.36
C GLU A 464 7.32 -15.29 24.55
N ALA A 465 7.70 -14.29 25.36
CA ALA A 465 6.90 -13.88 26.53
C ALA A 465 5.70 -12.95 26.14
N TYR A 466 5.61 -12.54 24.88
CA TYR A 466 4.61 -11.58 24.40
C TYR A 466 3.68 -12.20 23.35
N GLU A 467 2.47 -11.69 23.22
CA GLU A 467 1.50 -12.15 22.21
C GLU A 467 2.03 -11.85 20.79
N GLY A 468 2.60 -10.66 20.58
CA GLY A 468 3.22 -10.26 19.32
C GLY A 468 4.29 -9.18 19.51
N VAL A 469 5.35 -9.26 18.72
CA VAL A 469 6.40 -8.23 18.62
C VAL A 469 6.68 -7.96 17.15
N TYR A 470 6.58 -6.70 16.75
CA TYR A 470 6.59 -6.31 15.35
C TYR A 470 7.48 -5.11 15.08
N LEU A 471 8.25 -5.17 14.00
CA LEU A 471 8.83 -3.98 13.37
C LEU A 471 7.70 -3.24 12.63
N VAL A 472 7.60 -1.91 12.79
CA VAL A 472 6.44 -1.17 12.27
C VAL A 472 6.82 0.16 11.61
N GLY A 473 5.90 0.74 10.88
CA GLY A 473 5.96 2.13 10.41
C GLY A 473 6.85 2.36 9.21
N GLY A 474 7.55 3.49 9.23
CA GLY A 474 8.40 3.94 8.12
C GLY A 474 9.50 2.97 7.75
N THR A 475 10.06 2.28 8.72
CA THR A 475 11.14 1.29 8.51
C THR A 475 10.68 0.14 7.61
N VAL A 476 9.47 -0.37 7.79
CA VAL A 476 8.93 -1.45 6.92
C VAL A 476 8.76 -0.95 5.49
N ARG A 477 8.19 0.25 5.31
CA ARG A 477 8.08 0.90 4.00
C ARG A 477 9.46 1.06 3.34
N ASP A 478 10.44 1.58 4.07
CA ASP A 478 11.76 1.91 3.54
C ASP A 478 12.54 0.62 3.17
N ILE A 479 12.35 -0.48 3.91
CA ILE A 479 12.86 -1.81 3.54
C ILE A 479 12.24 -2.27 2.21
N LEU A 480 10.92 -2.14 2.04
CA LEU A 480 10.21 -2.53 0.81
C LEU A 480 10.61 -1.66 -0.39
N LEU A 481 10.99 -0.40 -0.16
CA LEU A 481 11.51 0.50 -1.21
C LEU A 481 13.00 0.26 -1.53
N GLY A 482 13.70 -0.57 -0.76
CA GLY A 482 15.14 -0.78 -0.90
C GLY A 482 15.99 0.37 -0.36
N GLU A 483 15.44 1.25 0.45
CA GLU A 483 16.08 2.41 1.09
C GLU A 483 16.03 2.28 2.62
N PRO A 484 16.70 1.28 3.23
CA PRO A 484 16.54 1.00 4.63
C PRO A 484 16.97 2.18 5.52
N SER A 485 16.08 2.58 6.41
CA SER A 485 16.38 3.53 7.47
C SER A 485 16.78 2.80 8.76
N PHE A 486 17.54 3.49 9.63
CA PHE A 486 17.95 2.94 10.92
C PHE A 486 17.08 3.44 12.09
N ASP A 487 15.95 4.08 11.80
CA ASP A 487 14.99 4.55 12.81
C ASP A 487 14.03 3.39 13.11
N MET A 488 14.35 2.62 14.16
CA MET A 488 13.65 1.37 14.47
C MET A 488 12.50 1.61 15.43
N ASP A 489 11.28 1.35 14.96
CA ASP A 489 10.06 1.32 15.75
C ASP A 489 9.57 -0.12 15.98
N ILE A 490 9.48 -0.55 17.23
CA ILE A 490 8.95 -1.86 17.62
C ILE A 490 7.61 -1.69 18.31
N ALA A 491 6.56 -2.31 17.78
CA ALA A 491 5.26 -2.42 18.44
C ALA A 491 5.11 -3.77 19.15
N VAL A 492 4.56 -3.74 20.36
CA VAL A 492 4.42 -4.92 21.23
C VAL A 492 2.96 -5.10 21.61
N GLU A 493 2.40 -6.26 21.36
CA GLU A 493 1.14 -6.70 21.95
C GLU A 493 1.43 -7.19 23.38
N GLY A 494 1.40 -6.23 24.33
CA GLY A 494 1.79 -6.43 25.73
C GLY A 494 2.48 -5.22 26.34
N ASP A 495 3.28 -5.44 27.37
CA ASP A 495 4.01 -4.38 28.08
C ASP A 495 5.32 -4.02 27.36
N ALA A 496 5.28 -2.95 26.57
CA ALA A 496 6.43 -2.45 25.83
C ALA A 496 7.55 -1.92 26.74
N ILE A 497 7.23 -1.39 27.92
CA ILE A 497 8.24 -0.89 28.85
C ILE A 497 9.03 -2.05 29.44
N ALA A 498 8.36 -3.16 29.77
CA ALA A 498 9.01 -4.38 30.23
C ALA A 498 9.94 -4.98 29.15
N LEU A 499 9.47 -5.05 27.88
CA LEU A 499 10.34 -5.49 26.76
C LEU A 499 11.53 -4.55 26.58
N ALA A 500 11.31 -3.23 26.59
CA ALA A 500 12.36 -2.24 26.42
C ALA A 500 13.42 -2.31 27.54
N GLN A 501 13.01 -2.60 28.79
CA GLN A 501 13.96 -2.82 29.88
C GLN A 501 14.81 -4.06 29.63
N ALA A 502 14.19 -5.20 29.29
CA ALA A 502 14.92 -6.42 28.99
C ALA A 502 15.85 -6.26 27.78
N LEU A 503 15.42 -5.51 26.74
CA LEU A 503 16.24 -5.17 25.59
C LEU A 503 17.42 -4.26 25.95
N ALA A 504 17.20 -3.24 26.79
CA ALA A 504 18.28 -2.39 27.28
C ALA A 504 19.34 -3.20 28.08
N ASP A 505 18.87 -4.14 28.93
CA ASP A 505 19.77 -5.01 29.69
C ASP A 505 20.58 -5.94 28.77
N ALA A 506 19.94 -6.51 27.73
CA ALA A 506 20.59 -7.39 26.75
C ALA A 506 21.63 -6.66 25.89
N LEU A 507 21.33 -5.41 25.48
CA LEU A 507 22.21 -4.59 24.63
C LEU A 507 23.21 -3.74 25.42
N GLY A 508 23.21 -3.79 26.76
CA GLY A 508 24.05 -2.92 27.61
C GLY A 508 23.66 -1.43 27.44
N GLY A 509 22.44 -1.14 27.10
CA GLY A 509 21.92 0.18 26.78
C GLY A 509 21.29 0.92 27.96
N ARG A 510 20.64 2.05 27.67
CA ARG A 510 19.91 2.87 28.64
C ARG A 510 18.46 3.03 28.23
N LEU A 511 17.55 2.88 29.20
CA LEU A 511 16.11 3.05 28.99
C LEU A 511 15.64 4.48 29.33
N ARG A 512 14.76 5.02 28.50
CA ARG A 512 13.91 6.19 28.80
C ARG A 512 12.46 5.79 28.59
N ALA A 513 11.69 5.63 29.66
CA ALA A 513 10.29 5.22 29.61
C ALA A 513 9.34 6.42 29.80
N HIS A 514 8.19 6.34 29.12
CA HIS A 514 7.07 7.25 29.23
C HIS A 514 5.80 6.47 29.61
N GLU A 515 5.64 6.18 30.90
CA GLU A 515 4.57 5.32 31.42
C GLU A 515 3.16 5.73 30.96
N LYS A 516 2.88 7.04 30.89
CA LYS A 516 1.56 7.55 30.48
C LYS A 516 1.14 7.10 29.06
N PHE A 517 2.08 6.84 28.17
CA PHE A 517 1.82 6.49 26.78
C PHE A 517 2.24 5.07 26.44
N GLY A 518 2.75 4.28 27.41
CA GLY A 518 3.24 2.94 27.18
C GLY A 518 4.37 2.90 26.13
N THR A 519 5.27 3.89 26.14
CA THR A 519 6.36 4.01 25.19
C THR A 519 7.71 4.09 25.88
N ALA A 520 8.72 3.54 25.27
CA ALA A 520 10.09 3.59 25.79
C ALA A 520 11.10 3.72 24.64
N VAL A 521 12.23 4.34 24.94
CA VAL A 521 13.37 4.47 24.03
C VAL A 521 14.56 3.78 24.65
N VAL A 522 15.14 2.84 23.94
CA VAL A 522 16.41 2.17 24.31
C VAL A 522 17.52 2.81 23.51
N VAL A 523 18.53 3.33 24.19
CA VAL A 523 19.75 3.89 23.59
C VAL A 523 20.90 2.95 23.90
N TYR A 524 21.59 2.47 22.84
CA TYR A 524 22.66 1.48 22.96
C TYR A 524 23.86 1.84 22.03
N GLY A 525 24.97 1.12 22.17
CA GLY A 525 26.15 1.36 21.34
C GLY A 525 26.64 2.81 21.38
N ASP A 526 27.00 3.36 20.22
CA ASP A 526 27.51 4.72 20.04
C ASP A 526 26.39 5.79 19.96
N GLY A 527 25.20 5.48 20.47
CA GLY A 527 24.04 6.37 20.49
C GLY A 527 22.89 5.95 19.59
N ASP A 528 22.92 4.71 19.09
CA ASP A 528 21.80 4.11 18.37
C ASP A 528 20.58 3.99 19.28
N ARG A 529 19.39 4.07 18.69
CA ARG A 529 18.14 4.02 19.45
C ARG A 529 17.13 3.07 18.83
N VAL A 530 16.32 2.48 19.70
CA VAL A 530 15.12 1.72 19.36
C VAL A 530 13.96 2.29 20.13
N ASP A 531 12.91 2.65 19.42
CA ASP A 531 11.66 3.09 20.00
C ASP A 531 10.74 1.87 20.17
N VAL A 532 10.33 1.59 21.40
CA VAL A 532 9.47 0.46 21.75
C VAL A 532 8.12 1.01 22.24
N VAL A 533 7.03 0.61 21.59
CA VAL A 533 5.70 1.12 21.89
C VAL A 533 4.72 -0.03 22.11
N THR A 534 3.82 0.10 23.05
CA THR A 534 2.68 -0.81 23.19
C THR A 534 1.73 -0.60 22.02
N ALA A 535 1.32 -1.69 21.37
CA ALA A 535 0.28 -1.64 20.34
C ALA A 535 -0.99 -1.02 20.93
N ARG A 536 -1.52 0.00 20.28
CA ARG A 536 -2.57 0.85 20.84
C ARG A 536 -3.55 1.34 19.79
N THR A 537 -4.76 1.62 20.22
CA THR A 537 -5.72 2.41 19.45
C THR A 537 -5.77 3.85 19.99
N GLU A 538 -6.15 4.79 19.14
CA GLU A 538 -6.22 6.22 19.46
C GLU A 538 -7.66 6.74 19.29
N PHE A 539 -8.08 7.61 20.20
CA PHE A 539 -9.41 8.22 20.17
C PHE A 539 -9.29 9.73 20.26
N TYR A 540 -9.99 10.40 19.38
CA TYR A 540 -10.03 11.84 19.28
C TYR A 540 -11.38 12.35 19.81
N ASP A 541 -11.39 13.04 20.95
CA ASP A 541 -12.61 13.57 21.57
C ASP A 541 -13.21 14.75 20.78
N ALA A 542 -12.41 15.39 19.92
CA ALA A 542 -12.81 16.46 19.01
C ALA A 542 -11.85 16.50 17.80
N PRO A 543 -12.25 17.08 16.67
CA PRO A 543 -11.36 17.30 15.53
C PRO A 543 -10.07 18.00 15.94
N ALA A 544 -8.94 17.58 15.39
CA ALA A 544 -7.60 18.12 15.68
C ALA A 544 -7.13 18.05 17.15
N ALA A 545 -7.83 17.37 18.06
CA ALA A 545 -7.45 17.17 19.45
C ALA A 545 -6.24 16.24 19.59
N LEU A 546 -5.66 16.17 20.80
CA LEU A 546 -4.71 15.12 21.13
C LEU A 546 -5.46 13.84 21.46
N PRO A 547 -5.02 12.66 20.95
CA PRO A 547 -5.70 11.41 21.21
C PRO A 547 -5.54 10.92 22.66
N SER A 548 -6.56 10.23 23.15
CA SER A 548 -6.45 9.29 24.27
C SER A 548 -6.11 7.90 23.72
N VAL A 549 -5.36 7.08 24.46
CA VAL A 549 -4.82 5.81 24.01
C VAL A 549 -5.29 4.65 24.88
N ASP A 550 -5.58 3.50 24.24
CA ASP A 550 -5.87 2.24 24.92
C ASP A 550 -5.08 1.09 24.25
N HIS A 551 -4.76 0.03 25.00
CA HIS A 551 -4.10 -1.16 24.49
C HIS A 551 -4.92 -1.83 23.37
N ALA A 552 -4.26 -2.32 22.33
CA ALA A 552 -4.91 -2.87 21.16
C ALA A 552 -4.04 -3.96 20.48
N SER A 553 -4.63 -4.67 19.52
CA SER A 553 -3.90 -5.57 18.63
C SER A 553 -3.02 -4.80 17.64
N ILE A 554 -2.06 -5.48 17.03
CA ILE A 554 -1.23 -4.89 15.96
C ILE A 554 -2.09 -4.34 14.81
N ARG A 555 -3.18 -5.00 14.46
CA ARG A 555 -4.09 -4.55 13.42
C ARG A 555 -4.74 -3.21 13.74
N GLU A 556 -5.22 -3.03 14.98
CA GLU A 556 -5.79 -1.76 15.45
C GLU A 556 -4.71 -0.67 15.53
N ASP A 557 -3.47 -1.02 15.92
CA ASP A 557 -2.34 -0.09 15.90
C ASP A 557 -2.01 0.38 14.48
N LEU A 558 -2.04 -0.52 13.52
CA LEU A 558 -1.82 -0.18 12.12
C LEU A 558 -2.97 0.68 11.56
N PHE A 559 -4.23 0.42 11.97
CA PHE A 559 -5.41 1.16 11.49
C PHE A 559 -5.45 2.64 11.92
N ARG A 560 -4.85 3.00 13.07
CA ARG A 560 -4.79 4.40 13.55
C ARG A 560 -3.74 5.25 12.83
N ARG A 561 -2.87 4.65 12.02
CA ARG A 561 -1.77 5.36 11.34
C ARG A 561 -2.29 6.28 10.25
N ASP A 562 -1.38 7.01 9.64
CA ASP A 562 -1.71 8.04 8.64
C ASP A 562 -2.13 7.45 7.28
N PHE A 563 -1.30 6.58 6.71
CA PHE A 563 -1.49 6.04 5.36
C PHE A 563 -1.22 4.53 5.32
N THR A 564 -1.82 3.84 4.33
CA THR A 564 -1.64 2.41 4.11
C THR A 564 -0.16 2.01 3.98
N ILE A 565 0.64 2.82 3.29
CA ILE A 565 2.09 2.59 3.10
C ILE A 565 2.90 2.61 4.40
N ASN A 566 2.37 3.17 5.48
CA ASN A 566 2.97 3.17 6.81
C ASN A 566 2.23 2.24 7.79
N ALA A 567 1.17 1.58 7.32
CA ALA A 567 0.33 0.68 8.11
C ALA A 567 0.64 -0.79 7.83
N MET A 568 1.93 -1.10 7.77
CA MET A 568 2.48 -2.44 7.63
C MET A 568 3.37 -2.77 8.82
N ALA A 569 3.49 -4.06 9.11
CA ALA A 569 4.34 -4.56 10.18
C ALA A 569 5.10 -5.83 9.72
N VAL A 570 6.23 -6.12 10.36
CA VAL A 570 6.97 -7.36 10.15
C VAL A 570 7.11 -8.05 11.49
N SER A 571 6.69 -9.32 11.57
CA SER A 571 6.81 -10.11 12.79
C SER A 571 8.28 -10.36 13.13
N LEU A 572 8.62 -10.17 14.39
CA LEU A 572 9.95 -10.46 14.96
C LEU A 572 9.91 -11.67 15.92
N LYS A 573 8.82 -12.46 15.89
CA LYS A 573 8.60 -13.57 16.82
C LYS A 573 8.78 -14.93 16.15
N GLY A 574 9.59 -15.81 16.74
CA GLY A 574 9.68 -17.25 16.52
C GLY A 574 9.54 -17.71 15.06
N ASP A 575 8.62 -18.67 14.83
CA ASP A 575 8.37 -19.27 13.51
C ASP A 575 7.79 -18.27 12.48
N ASP A 576 7.21 -17.15 12.94
CA ASP A 576 6.67 -16.08 12.12
C ASP A 576 7.70 -14.97 11.79
N TYR A 577 8.97 -15.13 12.17
CA TYR A 577 10.02 -14.13 11.95
C TYR A 577 10.14 -13.73 10.46
N GLY A 578 10.08 -12.43 10.21
CA GLY A 578 10.15 -11.87 8.86
C GLY A 578 8.80 -11.84 8.12
N ARG A 579 7.73 -12.42 8.64
CA ARG A 579 6.41 -12.40 8.00
C ARG A 579 5.85 -10.98 7.95
N LEU A 580 5.51 -10.51 6.73
CA LEU A 580 4.85 -9.23 6.51
C LEU A 580 3.37 -9.31 6.93
N VAL A 581 2.95 -8.37 7.77
CA VAL A 581 1.56 -8.13 8.17
C VAL A 581 1.09 -6.86 7.47
N ASP A 582 0.26 -7.01 6.44
CA ASP A 582 -0.24 -5.91 5.59
C ASP A 582 -1.77 -6.00 5.43
N PRO A 583 -2.53 -5.67 6.48
CA PRO A 583 -4.00 -5.81 6.48
C PRO A 583 -4.70 -4.77 5.60
N PHE A 584 -4.00 -3.72 5.15
CA PHE A 584 -4.60 -2.59 4.41
C PHE A 584 -4.05 -2.43 2.99
N SER A 585 -3.33 -3.44 2.49
CA SER A 585 -2.73 -3.47 1.15
C SER A 585 -1.72 -2.32 0.91
N GLY A 586 -0.96 -1.96 1.96
CA GLY A 586 0.06 -0.92 1.89
C GLY A 586 1.17 -1.24 0.91
N ARG A 587 1.55 -2.52 0.77
CA ARG A 587 2.52 -2.97 -0.23
C ARG A 587 2.04 -2.70 -1.66
N ALA A 588 0.77 -2.97 -1.97
CA ALA A 588 0.21 -2.68 -3.28
C ALA A 588 0.24 -1.18 -3.59
N ASP A 589 -0.12 -0.35 -2.59
CA ASP A 589 -0.05 1.11 -2.73
C ASP A 589 1.39 1.62 -2.91
N LEU A 590 2.41 0.94 -2.31
CA LEU A 590 3.82 1.24 -2.58
C LEU A 590 4.22 0.92 -4.03
N GLU A 591 3.84 -0.26 -4.54
CA GLU A 591 4.11 -0.70 -5.91
C GLU A 591 3.44 0.25 -6.92
N GLU A 592 2.21 0.71 -6.63
CA GLU A 592 1.45 1.65 -7.45
C GLU A 592 1.79 3.13 -7.19
N LYS A 593 2.74 3.42 -6.28
CA LYS A 593 3.16 4.77 -5.89
C LYS A 593 2.00 5.64 -5.42
N ARG A 594 1.11 5.07 -4.62
CA ARG A 594 -0.15 5.68 -4.16
C ARG A 594 -0.10 6.01 -2.67
N ILE A 595 -0.66 7.16 -2.29
CA ILE A 595 -0.91 7.55 -0.90
C ILE A 595 -2.40 7.42 -0.65
N ARG A 596 -2.78 6.54 0.27
CA ARG A 596 -4.17 6.29 0.65
C ARG A 596 -4.34 6.32 2.16
N VAL A 597 -5.39 7.02 2.63
CA VAL A 597 -5.76 7.02 4.05
C VAL A 597 -6.43 5.71 4.43
N LEU A 598 -6.37 5.38 5.71
CA LEU A 598 -6.94 4.14 6.26
C LEU A 598 -8.46 4.25 6.50
N HIS A 599 -8.97 5.45 6.73
CA HIS A 599 -10.41 5.70 6.94
C HIS A 599 -10.79 7.14 6.58
N ASN A 600 -12.08 7.36 6.33
CA ASN A 600 -12.61 8.63 5.83
C ASN A 600 -12.44 9.82 6.80
N LEU A 601 -12.34 9.58 8.10
CA LEU A 601 -12.15 10.63 9.11
C LEU A 601 -10.68 10.97 9.37
N SER A 602 -9.74 10.33 8.68
CA SER A 602 -8.30 10.42 8.94
C SER A 602 -7.79 11.86 9.00
N PHE A 603 -8.21 12.74 8.09
CA PHE A 603 -7.81 14.15 8.08
C PHE A 603 -8.62 15.01 9.07
N ILE A 604 -9.83 14.59 9.42
CA ILE A 604 -10.64 15.28 10.45
C ILE A 604 -10.04 15.02 11.83
N ASP A 605 -9.66 13.78 12.12
CA ASP A 605 -9.01 13.39 13.36
C ASP A 605 -7.65 14.09 13.51
N ASP A 606 -6.87 14.10 12.43
CA ASP A 606 -5.56 14.76 12.41
C ASP A 606 -5.27 15.47 11.08
N PRO A 607 -5.61 16.77 10.96
CA PRO A 607 -5.32 17.54 9.76
C PRO A 607 -3.81 17.68 9.44
N THR A 608 -2.89 17.37 10.36
CA THR A 608 -1.45 17.34 10.04
C THR A 608 -1.09 16.30 9.00
N ARG A 609 -1.90 15.26 8.87
CA ARG A 609 -1.71 14.21 7.85
C ARG A 609 -1.77 14.76 6.41
N ILE A 610 -2.45 15.91 6.18
CA ILE A 610 -2.44 16.57 4.86
C ILE A 610 -1.02 17.01 4.49
N PHE A 611 -0.30 17.63 5.42
CA PHE A 611 1.09 18.07 5.19
C PHE A 611 2.03 16.88 5.05
N ARG A 612 1.80 15.82 5.80
CA ARG A 612 2.54 14.56 5.68
C ARG A 612 2.30 13.89 4.32
N ALA A 613 1.06 13.91 3.80
CA ALA A 613 0.75 13.42 2.46
C ALA A 613 1.53 14.20 1.38
N ILE A 614 1.52 15.53 1.44
CA ILE A 614 2.29 16.38 0.52
C ILE A 614 3.79 16.05 0.60
N ARG A 615 4.33 15.82 1.80
CA ARG A 615 5.73 15.43 1.98
C ARG A 615 6.04 14.08 1.34
N TYR A 616 5.16 13.10 1.48
CA TYR A 616 5.35 11.79 0.87
C TYR A 616 5.16 11.81 -0.64
N GLU A 617 4.22 12.63 -1.17
CA GLU A 617 4.14 12.89 -2.62
C GLU A 617 5.48 13.40 -3.16
N ASN A 618 6.11 14.33 -2.43
CA ASN A 618 7.40 14.91 -2.83
C ASN A 618 8.56 13.92 -2.64
N ARG A 619 8.70 13.34 -1.45
CA ARG A 619 9.85 12.50 -1.07
C ARG A 619 9.96 11.23 -1.91
N TYR A 620 8.83 10.56 -2.17
CA TYR A 620 8.80 9.26 -2.85
C TYR A 620 8.30 9.34 -4.30
N GLY A 621 7.88 10.51 -4.78
CA GLY A 621 7.27 10.68 -6.09
C GLY A 621 5.91 9.99 -6.20
N PHE A 622 5.19 9.84 -5.09
CA PHE A 622 3.87 9.21 -5.01
C PHE A 622 2.75 10.21 -5.29
N ARG A 623 1.50 9.75 -5.34
CA ARG A 623 0.31 10.58 -5.51
C ARG A 623 -0.80 10.13 -4.55
N MET A 624 -1.51 11.09 -3.96
CA MET A 624 -2.79 10.78 -3.30
C MET A 624 -3.77 10.23 -4.32
N ASP A 625 -4.48 9.15 -3.97
CA ASP A 625 -5.60 8.68 -4.79
C ASP A 625 -6.77 9.69 -4.77
N GLU A 626 -7.71 9.56 -5.71
CA GLU A 626 -8.82 10.52 -5.85
C GLU A 626 -9.67 10.63 -4.58
N HIS A 627 -9.89 9.51 -3.88
CA HIS A 627 -10.66 9.49 -2.65
C HIS A 627 -9.94 10.24 -1.53
N THR A 628 -8.67 9.93 -1.29
CA THR A 628 -7.82 10.62 -0.30
C THR A 628 -7.70 12.10 -0.60
N LEU A 629 -7.51 12.46 -1.86
CA LEU A 629 -7.46 13.85 -2.32
C LEU A 629 -8.78 14.59 -2.04
N GLY A 630 -9.92 13.95 -2.29
CA GLY A 630 -11.25 14.48 -1.98
C GLY A 630 -11.44 14.74 -0.49
N LEU A 631 -11.02 13.82 0.37
CA LEU A 631 -11.07 13.97 1.83
C LEU A 631 -10.15 15.10 2.33
N ALA A 632 -8.94 15.25 1.76
CA ALA A 632 -8.03 16.33 2.10
C ALA A 632 -8.63 17.71 1.78
N ARG A 633 -9.21 17.87 0.57
CA ARG A 633 -9.91 19.10 0.17
C ARG A 633 -11.10 19.39 1.08
N GLY A 634 -11.92 18.40 1.38
CA GLY A 634 -13.05 18.56 2.30
C GLY A 634 -12.62 19.01 3.70
N CYS A 635 -11.53 18.47 4.25
CA CYS A 635 -10.98 18.90 5.53
C CYS A 635 -10.51 20.36 5.51
N ILE A 636 -9.85 20.77 4.41
CA ILE A 636 -9.39 22.17 4.21
C ILE A 636 -10.60 23.13 4.11
N GLU A 637 -11.62 22.77 3.31
CA GLU A 637 -12.85 23.56 3.14
C GLU A 637 -13.64 23.71 4.44
N MET A 638 -13.64 22.71 5.32
CA MET A 638 -14.23 22.78 6.66
C MET A 638 -13.43 23.68 7.62
N GLY A 639 -12.26 24.17 7.24
CA GLY A 639 -11.42 25.04 8.06
C GLY A 639 -10.66 24.34 9.18
N LEU A 640 -10.65 23.02 9.24
CA LEU A 640 -10.07 22.23 10.36
C LEU A 640 -8.54 22.37 10.47
N VAL A 641 -7.86 22.78 9.41
CA VAL A 641 -6.42 23.11 9.44
C VAL A 641 -6.15 24.28 10.39
N GLY A 642 -7.07 25.24 10.49
CA GLY A 642 -6.98 26.37 11.42
C GLY A 642 -7.14 25.98 12.88
N ASP A 643 -7.77 24.86 13.17
CA ASP A 643 -8.00 24.34 14.54
C ASP A 643 -6.78 23.54 15.09
N LEU A 644 -5.80 23.26 14.24
CA LEU A 644 -4.57 22.57 14.66
C LEU A 644 -3.85 23.33 15.76
N SER A 645 -3.29 22.59 16.71
CA SER A 645 -2.40 23.20 17.69
C SER A 645 -1.20 23.83 16.98
N SER A 646 -0.90 25.05 17.34
CA SER A 646 0.15 25.87 16.71
C SER A 646 1.52 25.20 16.63
N ALA A 647 1.86 24.36 17.63
CA ALA A 647 3.13 23.64 17.63
C ALA A 647 3.15 22.53 16.57
N ARG A 648 2.05 21.77 16.42
CA ARG A 648 1.95 20.68 15.41
C ARG A 648 2.00 21.24 13.99
N LEU A 649 1.25 22.32 13.75
CA LEU A 649 1.28 23.00 12.44
C LEU A 649 2.68 23.51 12.10
N ARG A 650 3.36 24.16 13.08
CA ARG A 650 4.75 24.60 12.90
C ARG A 650 5.65 23.43 12.51
N ASP A 651 5.60 22.34 13.28
CA ASP A 651 6.52 21.22 13.10
C ASP A 651 6.34 20.58 11.71
N GLU A 652 5.11 20.44 11.24
CA GLU A 652 4.85 19.93 9.87
C GLU A 652 5.26 20.93 8.78
N LEU A 653 5.05 22.23 8.96
CA LEU A 653 5.53 23.24 8.02
C LEU A 653 7.04 23.26 7.92
N VAL A 654 7.75 23.22 9.06
CA VAL A 654 9.21 23.16 9.07
C VAL A 654 9.69 21.90 8.37
N ALA A 655 9.13 20.73 8.71
CA ALA A 655 9.47 19.47 8.10
C ALA A 655 9.22 19.44 6.58
N LEU A 656 8.12 20.07 6.12
CA LEU A 656 7.81 20.20 4.69
C LEU A 656 8.83 21.11 3.97
N LEU A 657 9.24 22.18 4.61
CA LEU A 657 10.20 23.14 4.03
C LEU A 657 11.67 22.70 4.13
N GLU A 658 11.96 21.63 4.87
CA GLU A 658 13.26 20.97 4.93
C GLU A 658 13.44 19.84 3.90
N GLU A 659 12.37 19.45 3.18
CA GLU A 659 12.45 18.42 2.14
C GLU A 659 13.33 18.87 0.95
N GLY A 660 13.91 17.91 0.23
CA GLY A 660 14.87 18.16 -0.84
C GLY A 660 14.31 19.04 -1.98
N GLU A 661 13.25 18.60 -2.63
CA GLU A 661 12.60 19.31 -3.75
C GLU A 661 11.34 20.06 -3.27
N VAL A 662 11.53 20.99 -2.34
CA VAL A 662 10.44 21.69 -1.65
C VAL A 662 9.52 22.49 -2.58
N GLU A 663 9.98 22.82 -3.77
CA GLU A 663 9.24 23.54 -4.81
C GLU A 663 7.92 22.86 -5.15
N HIS A 664 7.94 21.53 -5.32
CA HIS A 664 6.74 20.73 -5.54
C HIS A 664 5.79 20.79 -4.35
N SER A 665 6.32 20.72 -3.14
CA SER A 665 5.51 20.82 -1.92
C SER A 665 4.84 22.18 -1.78
N ILE A 666 5.52 23.26 -2.13
CA ILE A 666 4.97 24.64 -2.12
C ILE A 666 3.80 24.74 -3.10
N LEU A 667 4.00 24.31 -4.35
CA LEU A 667 2.93 24.37 -5.36
C LEU A 667 1.73 23.47 -4.98
N ARG A 668 2.01 22.31 -4.36
CA ARG A 668 0.96 21.41 -3.90
C ARG A 668 0.13 21.98 -2.76
N LEU A 669 0.73 22.75 -1.84
CA LEU A 669 0.00 23.51 -0.82
C LEU A 669 -1.03 24.46 -1.45
N ALA A 670 -0.64 25.19 -2.51
CA ALA A 670 -1.55 26.09 -3.21
C ALA A 670 -2.66 25.36 -3.96
N GLU A 671 -2.32 24.26 -4.66
CA GLU A 671 -3.29 23.44 -5.39
C GLU A 671 -4.40 22.90 -4.49
N LEU A 672 -4.06 22.56 -3.25
CA LEU A 672 -5.02 22.09 -2.24
C LEU A 672 -5.71 23.26 -1.51
N GLY A 673 -5.21 24.48 -1.60
CA GLY A 673 -5.67 25.63 -0.81
C GLY A 673 -5.23 25.59 0.66
N ALA A 674 -4.28 24.72 0.99
CA ALA A 674 -3.77 24.55 2.35
C ALA A 674 -2.99 25.78 2.85
N ASP A 675 -2.31 26.52 1.97
CA ASP A 675 -1.63 27.76 2.27
C ASP A 675 -2.60 28.80 2.87
N ARG A 676 -3.74 29.01 2.22
CA ARG A 676 -4.77 29.94 2.68
C ARG A 676 -5.51 29.48 3.94
N ALA A 677 -5.62 28.17 4.12
CA ALA A 677 -6.16 27.59 5.35
C ALA A 677 -5.23 27.81 6.56
N ILE A 678 -3.91 27.88 6.34
CA ILE A 678 -2.93 28.26 7.37
C ILE A 678 -3.02 29.75 7.71
N HIS A 679 -3.04 30.59 6.66
CA HIS A 679 -3.18 32.06 6.80
C HIS A 679 -3.69 32.67 5.48
N PRO A 680 -4.70 33.54 5.49
CA PRO A 680 -5.32 34.10 4.27
C PRO A 680 -4.34 34.76 3.29
N HIS A 681 -3.24 35.30 3.80
CA HIS A 681 -2.22 36.01 3.03
C HIS A 681 -0.96 35.19 2.81
N LEU A 682 -0.91 33.93 3.23
CA LEU A 682 0.19 33.02 2.89
C LEU A 682 0.09 32.69 1.39
N ALA A 683 1.20 32.73 0.68
CA ALA A 683 1.18 32.60 -0.77
C ALA A 683 2.18 31.55 -1.25
N ALA A 684 1.68 30.34 -1.54
CA ALA A 684 2.44 29.19 -2.00
C ALA A 684 2.38 29.08 -3.54
N ASP A 685 2.76 30.12 -4.25
CA ASP A 685 2.69 30.23 -5.71
C ASP A 685 4.07 30.15 -6.39
N GLU A 686 4.11 30.18 -7.73
CA GLU A 686 5.35 30.14 -8.51
C GLU A 686 6.30 31.29 -8.18
N GLU A 687 5.78 32.44 -7.72
CA GLU A 687 6.58 33.56 -7.27
C GLU A 687 7.34 33.23 -5.97
N ALA A 688 6.69 32.47 -5.04
CA ALA A 688 7.35 31.98 -3.84
C ALA A 688 8.47 30.98 -4.18
N VAL A 689 8.23 30.10 -5.13
CA VAL A 689 9.25 29.15 -5.63
C VAL A 689 10.44 29.89 -6.23
N THR A 690 10.18 30.83 -7.11
CA THR A 690 11.24 31.65 -7.74
C THR A 690 12.05 32.44 -6.71
N LEU A 691 11.35 33.04 -5.75
CA LEU A 691 11.98 33.80 -4.66
C LEU A 691 12.82 32.90 -3.76
N LEU A 692 12.34 31.71 -3.41
CA LEU A 692 13.08 30.73 -2.61
C LEU A 692 14.36 30.29 -3.34
N ALA A 693 14.28 30.02 -4.64
CA ALA A 693 15.45 29.66 -5.43
C ALA A 693 16.51 30.78 -5.42
N ARG A 694 16.06 32.04 -5.56
CA ARG A 694 16.97 33.21 -5.46
C ARG A 694 17.58 33.34 -4.07
N LEU A 695 16.79 33.18 -3.00
CA LEU A 695 17.28 33.25 -1.62
C LEU A 695 18.33 32.18 -1.34
N ARG A 696 18.13 30.96 -1.80
CA ARG A 696 19.09 29.84 -1.67
C ARG A 696 20.38 30.12 -2.43
N ALA A 697 20.28 30.59 -3.68
CA ALA A 697 21.42 30.92 -4.51
C ALA A 697 22.24 32.06 -3.88
N LEU A 698 21.61 33.12 -3.37
CA LEU A 698 22.28 34.24 -2.72
C LEU A 698 22.90 33.83 -1.37
N ALA A 699 22.21 33.00 -0.58
CA ALA A 699 22.77 32.47 0.68
C ALA A 699 24.04 31.66 0.41
N GLN A 700 24.03 30.81 -0.60
CA GLN A 700 25.21 30.06 -1.05
C GLN A 700 26.32 30.97 -1.58
N GLN A 701 25.97 31.91 -2.45
CA GLN A 701 26.93 32.85 -3.07
C GLN A 701 27.71 33.67 -2.05
N TYR A 702 27.05 34.09 -0.97
CA TYR A 702 27.63 34.93 0.06
C TYR A 702 27.96 34.18 1.36
N GLU A 703 27.90 32.87 1.35
CA GLU A 703 28.20 32.00 2.51
C GLU A 703 27.44 32.47 3.76
N VAL A 704 26.13 32.65 3.59
CA VAL A 704 25.21 33.05 4.67
C VAL A 704 24.49 31.81 5.21
N GLU A 705 24.75 31.47 6.47
CA GLU A 705 24.11 30.36 7.13
C GLU A 705 22.70 30.72 7.59
N VAL A 706 21.69 30.24 6.82
CA VAL A 706 20.27 30.33 7.15
C VAL A 706 19.63 28.97 6.95
N PRO A 707 18.87 28.44 7.91
CA PRO A 707 18.17 27.17 7.75
C PRO A 707 17.25 27.18 6.51
N ALA A 708 17.24 26.10 5.73
CA ALA A 708 16.46 26.03 4.49
C ALA A 708 14.97 26.29 4.70
N TRP A 709 14.37 25.71 5.75
CA TRP A 709 12.97 25.94 6.11
C TRP A 709 12.65 27.42 6.36
N ARG A 710 13.60 28.19 6.93
CA ARG A 710 13.39 29.59 7.25
C ARG A 710 13.32 30.45 5.99
N LEU A 711 14.17 30.17 5.00
CA LEU A 711 14.09 30.79 3.68
C LEU A 711 12.76 30.47 2.99
N GLY A 712 12.31 29.21 3.09
CA GLY A 712 11.01 28.78 2.57
C GLY A 712 9.86 29.52 3.23
N LEU A 713 9.88 29.66 4.55
CA LEU A 713 8.83 30.35 5.28
C LEU A 713 8.80 31.85 4.99
N ILE A 714 9.97 32.50 4.80
CA ILE A 714 10.06 33.89 4.37
C ILE A 714 9.43 34.07 2.97
N ALA A 715 9.73 33.14 2.05
CA ALA A 715 9.16 33.18 0.71
C ALA A 715 7.64 33.04 0.70
N LEU A 716 7.10 32.13 1.51
CA LEU A 716 5.66 31.94 1.68
C LEU A 716 4.97 33.14 2.34
N ALA A 717 5.62 33.73 3.34
CA ALA A 717 5.07 34.84 4.15
C ALA A 717 5.19 36.22 3.49
N ARG A 718 5.81 36.33 2.32
CA ARG A 718 6.12 37.61 1.65
C ARG A 718 4.92 38.55 1.42
N LYS A 719 3.71 38.01 1.36
CA LYS A 719 2.47 38.78 1.16
C LYS A 719 1.68 39.02 2.45
N LEU A 720 2.20 38.59 3.60
CA LEU A 720 1.55 38.87 4.88
C LEU A 720 1.60 40.38 5.20
N PRO A 721 0.50 40.94 5.72
CA PRO A 721 0.52 42.31 6.22
C PRO A 721 1.57 42.51 7.33
N PRO A 722 2.37 43.57 7.30
CA PRO A 722 3.47 43.79 8.27
C PRO A 722 3.04 43.74 9.75
N ASP A 723 1.83 44.14 10.06
CA ASP A 723 1.25 44.16 11.41
C ASP A 723 0.78 42.75 11.87
N GLU A 724 0.55 41.83 10.95
CA GLU A 724 0.10 40.48 11.25
C GLU A 724 1.26 39.48 11.41
N VAL A 725 2.42 39.68 10.72
CA VAL A 725 3.54 38.73 10.62
C VAL A 725 4.03 38.27 11.99
N TYR A 726 4.36 39.21 12.84
CA TYR A 726 4.93 38.91 14.17
C TYR A 726 3.93 38.09 15.03
N GLY A 727 2.67 38.52 15.07
CA GLY A 727 1.60 37.88 15.82
C GLY A 727 1.32 36.47 15.29
N TRP A 728 1.36 36.27 13.96
CA TRP A 728 1.19 34.96 13.32
C TRP A 728 2.31 33.98 13.69
N LEU A 729 3.58 34.40 13.61
CA LEU A 729 4.74 33.60 14.00
C LEU A 729 4.74 33.23 15.49
N GLN A 730 4.28 34.16 16.37
CA GLN A 730 4.08 33.88 17.79
C GLN A 730 2.95 32.83 18.01
N ARG A 731 1.84 32.92 17.28
CA ARG A 731 0.78 31.91 17.32
C ARG A 731 1.31 30.55 16.87
N LEU A 732 2.20 30.45 15.89
CA LEU A 732 2.90 29.22 15.49
C LEU A 732 3.89 28.70 16.54
N LYS A 733 4.07 29.42 17.68
CA LYS A 733 5.05 29.08 18.72
C LYS A 733 6.48 28.90 18.17
N MET A 734 6.85 29.75 17.21
CA MET A 734 8.23 29.82 16.72
C MET A 734 9.15 30.30 17.82
N ARG A 735 10.44 29.89 17.80
CA ARG A 735 11.44 30.40 18.73
C ARG A 735 11.60 31.91 18.53
N ARG A 736 11.86 32.63 19.60
CA ARG A 736 11.94 34.10 19.59
C ARG A 736 12.89 34.63 18.50
N ARG A 737 14.07 34.04 18.38
CA ARG A 737 15.07 34.43 17.38
C ARG A 737 14.54 34.25 15.94
N ASP A 738 13.91 33.13 15.66
CA ASP A 738 13.36 32.83 14.32
C ASP A 738 12.19 33.77 14.02
N THR A 739 11.33 34.06 15.02
CA THR A 739 10.24 35.03 14.88
C THR A 739 10.77 36.41 14.51
N GLU A 740 11.80 36.90 15.22
CA GLU A 740 12.41 38.21 14.99
C GLU A 740 13.04 38.28 13.59
N GLN A 741 13.74 37.24 13.15
CA GLN A 741 14.40 37.20 11.85
C GLN A 741 13.40 37.13 10.68
N ILE A 742 12.44 36.24 10.73
CA ILE A 742 11.42 36.10 9.68
C ILE A 742 10.56 37.35 9.60
N ALA A 743 10.10 37.86 10.73
CA ALA A 743 9.32 39.10 10.76
C ALA A 743 10.11 40.29 10.21
N ALA A 744 11.40 40.42 10.56
CA ALA A 744 12.27 41.46 10.00
C ALA A 744 12.44 41.31 8.48
N ALA A 745 12.66 40.07 8.01
CA ALA A 745 12.77 39.83 6.57
C ALA A 745 11.54 40.33 5.82
N VAL A 746 10.35 39.92 6.24
CA VAL A 746 9.08 40.27 5.57
C VAL A 746 8.69 41.73 5.72
N THR A 747 8.94 42.34 6.90
CA THR A 747 8.47 43.72 7.17
C THR A 747 9.49 44.81 6.87
N VAL A 748 10.78 44.51 7.05
CA VAL A 748 11.88 45.50 6.87
C VAL A 748 12.55 45.33 5.52
N GLY A 749 12.66 44.07 4.99
CA GLY A 749 13.28 43.82 3.68
C GLY A 749 12.77 44.72 2.54
N PRO A 750 11.45 44.84 2.35
CA PRO A 750 10.90 45.76 1.33
C PRO A 750 11.26 47.25 1.57
N ARG A 751 11.35 47.66 2.84
CA ARG A 751 11.76 49.03 3.19
C ARG A 751 13.23 49.26 2.92
N ILE A 752 14.09 48.25 3.12
CA ILE A 752 15.51 48.33 2.71
C ILE A 752 15.61 48.52 1.19
N VAL A 753 14.81 47.77 0.40
CA VAL A 753 14.77 47.92 -1.06
C VAL A 753 14.32 49.32 -1.43
N GLU A 754 13.26 49.85 -0.83
CA GLU A 754 12.76 51.20 -1.11
C GLU A 754 13.82 52.26 -0.82
N ARG A 755 14.51 52.17 0.33
CA ARG A 755 15.55 53.12 0.77
C ARG A 755 16.80 53.06 -0.10
N LEU A 756 17.21 51.87 -0.56
CA LEU A 756 18.45 51.66 -1.33
C LEU A 756 18.24 51.82 -2.85
N ARG A 757 17.05 52.06 -3.34
CA ARG A 757 16.79 52.43 -4.75
C ARG A 757 17.31 53.83 -5.09
N ASP A 758 17.42 54.74 -4.14
CA ASP A 758 18.06 56.03 -4.30
C ASP A 758 19.56 55.81 -4.45
N GLN A 759 20.17 56.35 -5.52
CA GLN A 759 21.52 55.98 -5.99
C GLN A 759 22.68 56.56 -5.18
N ASP A 760 22.45 57.42 -4.17
CA ASP A 760 23.47 58.11 -3.39
C ASP A 760 23.56 57.68 -1.92
N VAL A 761 23.41 56.39 -1.64
CA VAL A 761 23.48 55.89 -0.26
C VAL A 761 24.91 55.54 0.13
N GLN A 762 25.39 56.14 1.21
CA GLN A 762 26.78 55.91 1.70
C GLN A 762 26.96 54.49 2.27
N PRO A 763 28.14 53.86 2.14
CA PRO A 763 28.40 52.51 2.64
C PRO A 763 28.05 52.31 4.12
N ALA A 764 28.27 53.29 4.95
CA ALA A 764 27.88 53.26 6.39
C ALA A 764 26.36 53.21 6.60
N GLU A 765 25.56 53.88 5.76
CA GLU A 765 24.11 53.84 5.82
C GLU A 765 23.57 52.50 5.34
N ILE A 766 24.17 51.89 4.32
CA ILE A 766 23.84 50.53 3.89
C ILE A 766 24.07 49.55 5.02
N ALA A 767 25.23 49.58 5.65
CA ALA A 767 25.55 48.72 6.79
C ALA A 767 24.61 48.94 7.97
N ALA A 768 24.26 50.19 8.31
CA ALA A 768 23.38 50.52 9.40
C ALA A 768 21.94 49.99 9.15
N LEU A 769 21.45 49.99 7.93
CA LEU A 769 20.16 49.46 7.56
C LEU A 769 20.13 47.92 7.61
N ALA A 770 21.23 47.27 7.18
CA ALA A 770 21.31 45.83 7.04
C ALA A 770 21.70 45.09 8.34
N ASP A 771 22.72 45.57 9.06
CA ASP A 771 23.31 44.86 10.23
C ASP A 771 22.31 44.55 11.33
N ARG A 772 21.39 45.46 11.56
CA ARG A 772 20.38 45.32 12.64
C ARG A 772 19.47 44.12 12.45
N TYR A 773 19.25 43.70 11.19
CA TYR A 773 18.29 42.69 10.80
C TYR A 773 18.95 41.54 10.01
N ALA A 774 20.30 41.49 10.08
CA ALA A 774 21.06 40.43 9.41
C ALA A 774 20.88 39.07 10.10
N PRO A 775 20.95 37.96 9.34
CA PRO A 775 21.23 37.98 7.90
C PRO A 775 19.94 38.02 7.02
N ASP A 776 18.75 37.74 7.57
CA ASP A 776 17.57 37.36 6.80
C ASP A 776 16.97 38.57 6.03
N ALA A 777 16.84 39.75 6.66
CA ALA A 777 16.20 40.90 6.01
C ALA A 777 17.00 41.46 4.85
N PRO A 778 18.34 41.69 4.95
CA PRO A 778 19.12 42.11 3.82
C PRO A 778 19.22 41.06 2.71
N LEU A 779 19.25 39.77 3.06
CA LEU A 779 19.22 38.69 2.06
C LEU A 779 17.89 38.68 1.30
N PHE A 780 16.77 38.82 2.02
CA PHE A 780 15.45 38.91 1.41
C PHE A 780 15.31 40.19 0.55
N ALA A 781 15.81 41.34 1.01
CA ALA A 781 15.83 42.54 0.24
C ALA A 781 16.61 42.39 -1.09
N LEU A 782 17.78 41.74 -1.05
CA LEU A 782 18.60 41.45 -2.25
C LEU A 782 17.85 40.48 -3.19
N ALA A 783 17.12 39.51 -2.64
CA ALA A 783 16.31 38.58 -3.46
C ALA A 783 15.10 39.26 -4.10
N LEU A 784 14.49 40.26 -3.47
CA LEU A 784 13.40 41.07 -4.03
C LEU A 784 13.89 42.00 -5.14
N ALA A 785 15.05 42.60 -4.95
CA ALA A 785 15.60 43.57 -5.91
C ALA A 785 17.14 43.44 -5.93
N ASP A 786 17.66 43.21 -7.13
CA ASP A 786 19.09 43.00 -7.39
C ASP A 786 19.81 44.35 -7.33
N LEU A 787 20.11 44.82 -6.10
CA LEU A 787 20.68 46.16 -5.84
C LEU A 787 22.16 46.07 -5.50
N GLU A 788 23.00 46.79 -6.23
CA GLU A 788 24.45 46.81 -6.02
C GLU A 788 24.85 47.21 -4.57
N PRO A 789 24.19 48.14 -3.89
CA PRO A 789 24.46 48.42 -2.47
C PRO A 789 24.38 47.19 -1.56
N LEU A 790 23.42 46.28 -1.80
CA LEU A 790 23.27 45.04 -1.00
C LEU A 790 24.36 44.03 -1.41
N HIS A 791 24.73 43.95 -2.65
CA HIS A 791 25.88 43.16 -3.06
C HIS A 791 27.20 43.66 -2.40
N ALA A 792 27.41 44.95 -2.33
CA ALA A 792 28.54 45.52 -1.61
C ALA A 792 28.51 45.19 -0.11
N TYR A 793 27.32 45.20 0.48
CA TYR A 793 27.15 44.78 1.87
C TYR A 793 27.62 43.34 2.12
N PHE A 794 27.13 42.38 1.31
CA PHE A 794 27.52 40.99 1.46
C PHE A 794 28.96 40.69 1.03
N ARG A 795 29.56 41.47 0.12
CA ARG A 795 30.96 41.28 -0.31
C ARG A 795 31.98 41.75 0.70
N GLY A 796 31.61 42.69 1.59
CA GLY A 796 32.61 43.19 2.51
C GLY A 796 32.11 44.12 3.62
N LEU A 797 31.08 44.96 3.40
CA LEU A 797 30.68 45.93 4.42
C LEU A 797 30.21 45.26 5.71
N ARG A 798 29.58 44.08 5.64
CA ARG A 798 29.13 43.30 6.79
C ARG A 798 30.30 42.87 7.70
N ASP A 799 31.49 42.74 7.12
CA ASP A 799 32.66 42.19 7.81
C ASP A 799 33.61 43.29 8.31
N VAL A 800 33.31 44.55 8.01
CA VAL A 800 34.12 45.69 8.50
C VAL A 800 34.02 45.79 10.01
N ARG A 801 35.16 45.58 10.67
CA ARG A 801 35.37 45.70 12.11
C ARG A 801 36.40 46.81 12.39
N LEU A 802 36.23 47.46 13.52
CA LEU A 802 37.27 48.33 14.04
C LEU A 802 38.43 47.53 14.58
N GLU A 803 39.65 48.01 14.40
CA GLU A 803 40.83 47.52 15.06
C GLU A 803 41.03 48.12 16.45
N VAL A 804 40.36 49.25 16.70
CA VAL A 804 40.31 49.96 17.98
C VAL A 804 39.11 49.47 18.78
N SER A 805 39.34 49.25 20.06
CA SER A 805 38.36 48.77 21.06
C SER A 805 38.03 49.83 22.09
N GLY A 806 37.04 49.56 22.95
CA GLY A 806 36.74 50.40 24.12
C GLY A 806 37.91 50.54 25.09
N THR A 807 38.80 49.57 25.18
CA THR A 807 40.00 49.62 26.01
C THR A 807 41.03 50.65 25.47
N ASP A 808 41.19 50.70 24.15
CA ASP A 808 42.03 51.70 23.52
C ASP A 808 41.53 53.11 23.73
N LEU A 809 40.20 53.31 23.75
CA LEU A 809 39.60 54.61 24.08
C LEU A 809 39.79 54.98 25.57
N ALA A 810 39.80 54.02 26.44
CA ALA A 810 40.13 54.23 27.83
C ALA A 810 41.60 54.66 28.02
N ASP A 811 42.53 54.04 27.31
CA ASP A 811 43.95 54.43 27.29
C ASP A 811 44.18 55.84 26.70
N LEU A 812 43.23 56.31 25.90
CA LEU A 812 43.20 57.68 25.38
C LEU A 812 42.54 58.66 26.38
N GLY A 813 42.20 58.25 27.55
CA GLY A 813 41.59 59.09 28.63
C GLY A 813 40.08 59.18 28.61
N LEU A 814 39.35 58.40 27.85
CA LEU A 814 37.87 58.35 27.88
C LEU A 814 37.35 57.42 28.96
N ALA A 815 36.75 57.97 29.99
CA ALA A 815 36.12 57.18 31.03
C ALA A 815 34.97 56.29 30.48
N GLU A 816 34.76 55.13 31.08
CA GLU A 816 33.64 54.21 30.74
C GLU A 816 32.28 54.97 30.85
N SER A 817 31.68 55.17 29.68
CA SER A 817 30.43 55.94 29.55
C SER A 817 29.73 55.61 28.24
N PRO A 818 28.46 55.97 28.04
CA PRO A 818 27.78 55.81 26.74
C PRO A 818 28.52 56.45 25.56
N ARG A 819 29.35 57.48 25.81
CA ARG A 819 30.20 58.16 24.78
C ARG A 819 31.23 57.24 24.15
N VAL A 820 31.69 56.19 24.84
CA VAL A 820 32.55 55.15 24.25
C VAL A 820 31.83 54.47 23.09
N GLY A 821 30.57 54.05 23.25
CA GLY A 821 29.77 53.45 22.21
C GLY A 821 29.48 54.39 21.03
N GLU A 822 29.26 55.68 21.31
CA GLU A 822 29.04 56.72 20.26
C GLU A 822 30.29 56.92 19.42
N ILE A 823 31.47 57.01 20.04
CA ILE A 823 32.75 57.19 19.35
C ILE A 823 33.08 55.94 18.51
N LEU A 824 32.91 54.75 19.05
CA LEU A 824 33.14 53.53 18.25
C LEU A 824 32.15 53.43 17.06
N ALA A 825 30.90 53.83 17.24
CA ALA A 825 29.94 53.86 16.15
C ALA A 825 30.33 54.87 15.06
N GLU A 826 30.80 56.03 15.46
CA GLU A 826 31.29 57.08 14.52
C GLU A 826 32.58 56.65 13.80
N LEU A 827 33.52 56.03 14.52
CA LEU A 827 34.72 55.46 13.89
C LEU A 827 34.36 54.37 12.88
N ARG A 828 33.42 53.47 13.20
CA ARG A 828 32.95 52.46 12.28
C ARG A 828 32.26 53.08 11.07
N ARG A 829 31.47 54.13 11.26
CA ARG A 829 30.84 54.92 10.17
C ARG A 829 31.90 55.45 9.19
N ARG A 830 32.94 56.10 9.70
CA ARG A 830 34.02 56.66 8.90
C ARG A 830 34.83 55.55 8.15
N LYS A 831 35.11 54.46 8.87
CA LYS A 831 35.80 53.29 8.26
C LYS A 831 34.97 52.66 7.13
N LEU A 832 33.67 52.45 7.32
CA LEU A 832 32.76 51.97 6.28
C LEU A 832 32.73 52.88 5.03
N ASN A 833 32.81 54.21 5.22
CA ASN A 833 32.85 55.16 4.12
C ASN A 833 34.26 55.30 3.49
N GLY A 834 35.23 54.50 3.96
CA GLY A 834 36.59 54.57 3.42
C GLY A 834 37.43 55.79 3.89
N GLU A 835 36.97 56.47 4.93
CA GLU A 835 37.64 57.61 5.50
C GLU A 835 38.80 57.21 6.44
N LEU A 836 38.81 55.97 6.93
CA LEU A 836 39.81 55.42 7.84
C LEU A 836 40.34 54.11 7.30
N ASP A 837 41.70 53.94 7.36
CA ASP A 837 42.36 52.70 6.97
C ASP A 837 43.39 52.27 8.01
N GLY A 838 43.14 51.13 8.66
CA GLY A 838 43.96 50.54 9.71
C GLY A 838 43.90 51.25 11.07
N ARG A 839 44.53 50.61 12.07
CA ARG A 839 44.46 50.97 13.48
C ARG A 839 44.99 52.38 13.76
N GLU A 840 46.02 52.84 13.07
CA GLU A 840 46.64 54.13 13.31
C GLU A 840 45.73 55.31 13.00
N SER A 841 45.06 55.26 11.81
CA SER A 841 44.05 56.22 11.42
C SER A 841 42.81 56.21 12.30
N GLU A 842 42.39 55.01 12.81
CA GLU A 842 41.30 54.88 13.78
C GLU A 842 41.64 55.55 15.13
N LEU A 843 42.88 55.39 15.64
CA LEU A 843 43.34 56.03 16.88
C LEU A 843 43.46 57.54 16.76
N GLU A 844 43.87 58.05 15.59
CA GLU A 844 43.97 59.48 15.33
C GLU A 844 42.56 60.11 15.35
N ALA A 845 41.62 59.50 14.57
CA ALA A 845 40.20 59.91 14.56
C ALA A 845 39.56 59.80 15.95
N ALA A 846 39.90 58.77 16.74
CA ALA A 846 39.41 58.64 18.12
C ALA A 846 39.88 59.79 19.01
N ARG A 847 41.15 60.21 18.90
CA ARG A 847 41.64 61.37 19.65
C ARG A 847 40.91 62.66 19.28
N GLU A 848 40.64 62.90 18.02
CA GLU A 848 39.85 64.03 17.56
C GLU A 848 38.43 64.03 18.20
N LEU A 849 37.76 62.91 18.19
CA LEU A 849 36.41 62.76 18.73
C LEU A 849 36.37 62.85 20.28
N ILE A 850 37.42 62.52 20.99
CA ILE A 850 37.56 62.65 22.44
C ILE A 850 37.82 64.09 22.82
N GLY A 851 38.67 64.80 22.02
CA GLY A 851 39.09 66.17 22.28
C GLY A 851 38.13 67.29 21.92
N GLY A 852 37.17 66.97 21.03
CA GLY A 852 36.05 67.88 20.66
C GLY A 852 34.82 67.58 21.46
#